data_91c0961a1ae68fa16344a97d121bf50b
#
_entry.id   91c0961a1ae68fa16344a97d121bf50b
#
_cell.length_a   1.000
_cell.length_b   1.000
_cell.length_c   1.000
_cell.angle_alpha   90.00
_cell.angle_beta   90.00
_cell.angle_gamma   90.00
#
_symmetry.space_group_name_H-M   'P 1'
#
loop_
_entity.id
_entity.type
_entity.pdbx_description
1 polymer ?
#
loop_
_entity_poly.entity_id
_entity_poly.type
_entity_poly.pdbx_seq_one_letter_code
_entity_poly.pdbx_strand_id
1 'polypeptide(L)'
;MQKDKKMAKKSIDRTVNTMLEKTSEQGVETIWDRSDQQKTRCRFGEQGLCCRACYMGPCRINPKGKGPQYGVCGASAEVIVSRNFARMVAAGAAAHSDHGRGVAKTLLLAAESPDSDYTIKDINKLKKVALAFGIEVKDRTKEAIAKDVAEKALQNFGRQEGEIDFVRLAPEKRQNLWRQLDVAPRGIDREIVEMMHRTNMGVDHDYRNIMLHAARTALADGWGGSMIATELQDILFGTPSPLRGQVNLGVLSERDVNIIVHGHEPVLSEMIVEAARDKELLNLAKSKGASGINLAGICCTANEILLRHGLPIAGNVLQQELSMATGAVDAMIVDVQCIMPSLPEVSQHYHTELITTSPKGKMEKVKHLPFSEENALHTAKEIVREAILNFPNRGQVDIPKEKMSLIAGFSHEAINYMLGGTFRGSYTPLNDNIVNGRIRGVAAVVGCCNPKVVHDQGHISLVQELIANDILVVQTGCSAIACAKAGFLTPESAVKYAGKGLREVCAAVGMPPVLHSGSCVDNSRLLIALSEMVKVGGLGDDISELPVAGAAPEWMSEKAISIGHYFVASGVFTIFGIGLPVRGSEIFSEHIFKEFEKTFGGKWGAESDVRKMANTMIDHINKKRKKLGIDKEKKRVLYDMEMRRDLEL
;
A
#
# COMPACT_ATOMS: atom_id res chain seq x y z
N MET A 1 30.26 -31.16 20.19
CA MET A 1 30.70 -29.78 19.94
C MET A 1 29.73 -29.15 18.91
N GLN A 2 28.58 -28.66 19.37
CA GLN A 2 27.72 -27.79 18.59
C GLN A 2 28.40 -26.42 18.57
N LYS A 3 28.85 -25.99 17.40
CA LYS A 3 29.30 -24.63 17.19
C LYS A 3 28.07 -23.72 17.31
N ASP A 4 28.06 -22.81 18.27
CA ASP A 4 27.21 -21.63 18.33
C ASP A 4 27.39 -20.85 17.01
N LYS A 5 26.60 -21.20 16.00
CA LYS A 5 26.38 -20.32 14.85
C LYS A 5 25.50 -19.20 15.38
N LYS A 6 26.11 -18.08 15.79
CA LYS A 6 25.42 -16.83 16.02
C LYS A 6 24.50 -16.60 14.84
N MET A 7 23.20 -16.81 15.03
CA MET A 7 22.20 -16.65 13.97
C MET A 7 22.34 -15.24 13.42
N ALA A 8 22.53 -15.10 12.13
CA ALA A 8 22.58 -13.79 11.49
C ALA A 8 21.26 -13.07 11.78
N LYS A 9 21.33 -11.83 12.23
CA LYS A 9 20.16 -11.03 12.60
C LYS A 9 19.21 -10.91 11.41
N LYS A 10 18.02 -11.50 11.52
CA LYS A 10 17.01 -11.56 10.45
C LYS A 10 16.16 -10.29 10.38
N SER A 11 15.98 -9.62 11.51
CA SER A 11 15.19 -8.40 11.63
C SER A 11 15.88 -7.39 12.54
N ILE A 12 15.60 -6.11 12.34
CA ILE A 12 15.96 -5.10 13.33
C ILE A 12 14.96 -5.04 14.49
N ASP A 13 13.77 -5.59 14.30
CA ASP A 13 12.75 -5.75 15.33
C ASP A 13 13.14 -6.89 16.29
N ARG A 14 13.22 -6.61 17.58
CA ARG A 14 13.59 -7.59 18.61
C ARG A 14 12.53 -8.66 18.76
N THR A 15 11.24 -8.30 18.68
CA THR A 15 10.14 -9.25 18.82
C THR A 15 10.21 -10.35 17.77
N VAL A 16 10.55 -9.98 16.54
CA VAL A 16 10.74 -10.94 15.43
C VAL A 16 11.88 -11.91 15.74
N ASN A 17 13.05 -11.41 16.19
CA ASN A 17 14.19 -12.27 16.48
C ASN A 17 13.86 -13.24 17.64
N THR A 18 13.22 -12.76 18.71
CA THR A 18 12.79 -13.59 19.84
C THR A 18 11.83 -14.70 19.40
N MET A 19 10.85 -14.35 18.55
CA MET A 19 9.90 -15.34 18.04
C MET A 19 10.55 -16.34 17.08
N LEU A 20 11.57 -15.93 16.30
CA LEU A 20 12.34 -16.85 15.45
C LEU A 20 13.22 -17.82 16.27
N GLU A 21 13.74 -17.40 17.41
CA GLU A 21 14.43 -18.29 18.34
C GLU A 21 13.46 -19.35 18.86
N LYS A 22 12.28 -18.93 19.31
CA LYS A 22 11.23 -19.83 19.81
C LYS A 22 10.76 -20.82 18.73
N THR A 23 10.45 -20.37 17.52
CA THR A 23 10.04 -21.27 16.42
C THR A 23 11.11 -22.28 16.07
N SER A 24 12.39 -21.86 16.08
CA SER A 24 13.54 -22.75 15.86
C SER A 24 13.65 -23.83 16.95
N GLU A 25 13.45 -23.48 18.23
CA GLU A 25 13.46 -24.43 19.35
C GLU A 25 12.30 -25.42 19.25
N GLN A 26 11.16 -24.98 18.75
CA GLN A 26 9.96 -25.81 18.55
C GLN A 26 9.98 -26.62 17.24
N GLY A 27 10.98 -26.43 16.37
CA GLY A 27 11.08 -27.08 15.07
C GLY A 27 10.03 -26.60 14.06
N VAL A 28 9.49 -25.40 14.24
CA VAL A 28 8.50 -24.78 13.33
C VAL A 28 9.23 -24.00 12.25
N GLU A 29 9.05 -24.39 11.00
CA GLU A 29 9.65 -23.72 9.84
C GLU A 29 8.94 -22.40 9.53
N THR A 30 9.74 -21.34 9.31
CA THR A 30 9.26 -20.00 8.99
C THR A 30 9.64 -19.58 7.57
N ILE A 31 9.10 -18.44 7.11
CA ILE A 31 9.47 -17.85 5.81
C ILE A 31 10.97 -17.57 5.70
N TRP A 32 11.67 -17.27 6.80
CA TRP A 32 13.11 -17.04 6.77
C TRP A 32 13.89 -18.33 6.51
N ASP A 33 13.45 -19.47 7.07
CA ASP A 33 14.06 -20.77 6.85
C ASP A 33 13.88 -21.17 5.38
N ARG A 34 12.67 -21.05 4.84
CA ARG A 34 12.38 -21.29 3.42
C ARG A 34 13.15 -20.34 2.49
N SER A 35 13.32 -19.07 2.90
CA SER A 35 14.15 -18.11 2.14
C SER A 35 15.62 -18.49 2.14
N ASP A 36 16.14 -19.04 3.24
CA ASP A 36 17.52 -19.52 3.33
C ASP A 36 17.76 -20.76 2.47
N GLN A 37 16.79 -21.66 2.39
CA GLN A 37 16.83 -22.83 1.49
C GLN A 37 16.87 -22.42 0.01
N GLN A 38 16.34 -21.25 -0.35
CA GLN A 38 16.35 -20.69 -1.71
C GLN A 38 17.59 -19.82 -2.03
N LYS A 39 18.69 -19.91 -1.27
CA LYS A 39 19.87 -19.02 -1.43
C LYS A 39 20.55 -19.10 -2.80
N THR A 40 20.43 -20.21 -3.49
CA THR A 40 20.90 -20.37 -4.89
C THR A 40 19.79 -20.03 -5.88
N ARG A 41 19.25 -18.82 -5.78
CA ARG A 41 18.15 -18.37 -6.65
C ARG A 41 18.51 -18.38 -8.13
N CYS A 42 17.51 -18.66 -8.97
CA CYS A 42 17.69 -18.72 -10.41
C CYS A 42 18.02 -17.34 -11.00
N ARG A 43 19.25 -17.14 -11.45
CA ARG A 43 19.71 -15.87 -12.05
C ARG A 43 18.91 -15.44 -13.28
N PHE A 44 18.40 -16.40 -14.08
CA PHE A 44 17.57 -16.09 -15.24
C PHE A 44 16.23 -15.48 -14.83
N GLY A 45 15.60 -16.03 -13.78
CA GLY A 45 14.38 -15.48 -13.22
C GLY A 45 14.57 -14.08 -12.61
N GLU A 46 15.63 -13.88 -11.81
CA GLU A 46 15.95 -12.60 -11.20
C GLU A 46 16.27 -11.49 -12.20
N GLN A 47 16.77 -11.85 -13.38
CA GLN A 47 17.08 -10.92 -14.47
C GLN A 47 15.95 -10.74 -15.49
N GLY A 48 14.85 -11.50 -15.35
CA GLY A 48 13.73 -11.46 -16.29
C GLY A 48 13.98 -12.19 -17.62
N LEU A 49 15.02 -13.02 -17.72
CA LEU A 49 15.46 -13.72 -18.95
C LEU A 49 14.79 -15.09 -19.18
N CYS A 50 13.83 -15.47 -18.35
CA CYS A 50 13.07 -16.70 -18.46
C CYS A 50 11.70 -16.41 -19.09
N CYS A 51 11.38 -17.06 -20.21
CA CYS A 51 10.09 -16.93 -20.88
C CYS A 51 9.26 -18.22 -20.76
N ARG A 52 8.01 -18.10 -20.29
CA ARG A 52 7.03 -19.18 -20.15
C ARG A 52 5.71 -18.85 -20.86
N ALA A 53 5.74 -17.97 -21.85
CA ALA A 53 4.54 -17.53 -22.56
C ALA A 53 3.93 -18.62 -23.47
N CYS A 54 4.68 -19.66 -23.84
CA CYS A 54 4.19 -20.80 -24.61
C CYS A 54 4.95 -22.10 -24.27
N TYR A 55 4.44 -23.25 -24.76
CA TYR A 55 5.01 -24.55 -24.46
C TYR A 55 6.05 -25.04 -25.51
N MET A 56 6.46 -24.19 -26.46
CA MET A 56 7.70 -24.42 -27.23
C MET A 56 8.94 -24.25 -26.36
N GLY A 57 8.79 -23.49 -25.24
CA GLY A 57 9.74 -23.38 -24.14
C GLY A 57 9.51 -24.46 -23.06
N PRO A 58 9.81 -24.11 -21.77
CA PRO A 58 10.26 -22.81 -21.28
C PRO A 58 11.61 -22.39 -21.88
N CYS A 59 11.73 -21.11 -22.25
CA CYS A 59 12.97 -20.55 -22.79
C CYS A 59 13.73 -19.81 -21.69
N ARG A 60 15.03 -20.02 -21.63
CA ARG A 60 15.98 -19.16 -20.92
C ARG A 60 17.04 -18.70 -21.90
N ILE A 61 17.32 -17.41 -21.91
CA ILE A 61 18.28 -16.84 -22.85
C ILE A 61 19.46 -16.20 -22.10
N ASN A 62 20.59 -16.09 -22.79
CA ASN A 62 21.81 -15.49 -22.23
C ASN A 62 22.42 -14.51 -23.24
N PRO A 63 21.92 -13.27 -23.33
CA PRO A 63 22.33 -12.33 -24.36
C PRO A 63 23.80 -11.90 -24.25
N LYS A 64 24.46 -12.11 -23.12
CA LYS A 64 25.87 -11.73 -22.86
C LYS A 64 26.83 -12.90 -22.78
N GLY A 65 26.39 -14.14 -22.91
CA GLY A 65 27.20 -15.31 -22.65
C GLY A 65 27.08 -16.40 -23.71
N LYS A 66 27.66 -17.55 -23.43
CA LYS A 66 27.46 -18.77 -24.25
C LYS A 66 26.06 -19.31 -23.98
N GLY A 67 25.31 -19.57 -25.03
CA GLY A 67 23.97 -20.15 -24.97
C GLY A 67 22.97 -19.46 -25.88
N PRO A 68 21.67 -19.82 -25.80
CA PRO A 68 20.65 -19.22 -26.65
C PRO A 68 20.55 -17.69 -26.46
N GLN A 69 20.57 -16.98 -27.58
CA GLN A 69 20.43 -15.52 -27.63
C GLN A 69 18.96 -15.09 -27.77
N TYR A 70 18.12 -16.00 -28.27
CA TYR A 70 16.69 -15.78 -28.52
C TYR A 70 15.87 -16.95 -27.96
N GLY A 71 14.61 -16.67 -27.67
CA GLY A 71 13.64 -17.73 -27.42
C GLY A 71 13.39 -18.58 -28.66
N VAL A 72 12.77 -19.75 -28.48
CA VAL A 72 12.45 -20.67 -29.63
C VAL A 72 11.64 -19.94 -30.71
N CYS A 73 10.75 -19.02 -30.35
CA CYS A 73 9.97 -18.22 -31.30
C CYS A 73 10.72 -17.00 -31.87
N GLY A 74 12.00 -16.82 -31.57
CA GLY A 74 12.80 -15.66 -31.99
C GLY A 74 12.70 -14.43 -31.07
N ALA A 75 11.99 -14.50 -29.95
CA ALA A 75 11.89 -13.37 -28.99
C ALA A 75 13.26 -13.02 -28.41
N SER A 76 13.63 -11.73 -28.51
CA SER A 76 14.88 -11.19 -27.96
C SER A 76 14.78 -10.94 -26.44
N ALA A 77 15.89 -10.54 -25.83
CA ALA A 77 15.96 -10.28 -24.39
C ALA A 77 15.00 -9.15 -23.96
N GLU A 78 14.98 -8.04 -24.69
CA GLU A 78 14.11 -6.91 -24.41
C GLU A 78 12.62 -7.26 -24.52
N VAL A 79 12.24 -8.08 -25.49
CA VAL A 79 10.86 -8.58 -25.63
C VAL A 79 10.48 -9.51 -24.48
N ILE A 80 11.38 -10.44 -24.07
CA ILE A 80 11.11 -11.35 -22.95
C ILE A 80 10.99 -10.58 -21.65
N VAL A 81 11.92 -9.66 -21.38
CA VAL A 81 11.93 -8.86 -20.15
C VAL A 81 10.71 -7.93 -20.08
N SER A 82 10.33 -7.29 -21.19
CA SER A 82 9.13 -6.42 -21.24
C SER A 82 7.85 -7.20 -21.00
N ARG A 83 7.70 -8.38 -21.61
CA ARG A 83 6.54 -9.28 -21.37
C ARG A 83 6.43 -9.67 -19.90
N ASN A 84 7.53 -10.08 -19.27
CA ASN A 84 7.54 -10.46 -17.86
C ASN A 84 7.15 -9.27 -16.97
N PHE A 85 7.74 -8.11 -17.21
CA PHE A 85 7.43 -6.89 -16.44
C PHE A 85 5.97 -6.45 -16.62
N ALA A 86 5.48 -6.41 -17.85
CA ALA A 86 4.11 -6.03 -18.17
C ALA A 86 3.07 -6.99 -17.55
N ARG A 87 3.36 -8.30 -17.51
CA ARG A 87 2.51 -9.29 -16.81
C ARG A 87 2.47 -9.06 -15.30
N MET A 88 3.59 -8.64 -14.68
CA MET A 88 3.59 -8.25 -13.27
C MET A 88 2.73 -6.99 -13.04
N VAL A 89 2.76 -6.02 -13.96
CA VAL A 89 1.86 -4.86 -13.89
C VAL A 89 0.40 -5.30 -13.95
N ALA A 90 0.05 -6.17 -14.93
CA ALA A 90 -1.32 -6.67 -15.09
C ALA A 90 -1.80 -7.47 -13.87
N ALA A 91 -0.94 -8.30 -13.27
CA ALA A 91 -1.28 -9.08 -12.07
C ALA A 91 -1.51 -8.18 -10.85
N GLY A 92 -0.68 -7.15 -10.66
CA GLY A 92 -0.89 -6.16 -9.60
C GLY A 92 -2.16 -5.34 -9.79
N ALA A 93 -2.43 -4.88 -11.01
CA ALA A 93 -3.65 -4.18 -11.38
C ALA A 93 -4.91 -5.05 -11.17
N ALA A 94 -4.84 -6.35 -11.50
CA ALA A 94 -5.94 -7.29 -11.29
C ALA A 94 -6.31 -7.44 -9.82
N ALA A 95 -5.32 -7.49 -8.92
CA ALA A 95 -5.56 -7.60 -7.48
C ALA A 95 -6.31 -6.37 -6.92
N HIS A 96 -5.95 -5.17 -7.35
CA HIS A 96 -6.62 -3.93 -6.92
C HIS A 96 -7.97 -3.74 -7.62
N SER A 97 -8.09 -4.15 -8.88
CA SER A 97 -9.35 -4.18 -9.64
C SER A 97 -10.41 -5.01 -8.91
N ASP A 98 -10.04 -6.21 -8.49
CA ASP A 98 -10.96 -7.12 -7.79
C ASP A 98 -11.41 -6.53 -6.44
N HIS A 99 -10.50 -5.91 -5.69
CA HIS A 99 -10.80 -5.17 -4.45
C HIS A 99 -11.80 -4.02 -4.73
N GLY A 100 -11.49 -3.14 -5.68
CA GLY A 100 -12.36 -2.01 -6.02
C GLY A 100 -13.76 -2.43 -6.48
N ARG A 101 -13.87 -3.52 -7.24
CA ARG A 101 -15.14 -4.09 -7.66
C ARG A 101 -15.97 -4.61 -6.49
N GLY A 102 -15.34 -5.28 -5.51
CA GLY A 102 -15.98 -5.74 -4.29
C GLY A 102 -16.59 -4.56 -3.52
N VAL A 103 -15.82 -3.51 -3.28
CA VAL A 103 -16.28 -2.30 -2.58
C VAL A 103 -17.43 -1.61 -3.34
N ALA A 104 -17.35 -1.51 -4.68
CA ALA A 104 -18.42 -0.90 -5.50
C ALA A 104 -19.73 -1.69 -5.42
N LYS A 105 -19.66 -3.03 -5.41
CA LYS A 105 -20.85 -3.88 -5.20
C LYS A 105 -21.43 -3.71 -3.80
N THR A 106 -20.61 -3.62 -2.78
CA THR A 106 -21.06 -3.36 -1.40
C THR A 106 -21.74 -2.00 -1.28
N LEU A 107 -21.23 -0.96 -1.96
CA LEU A 107 -21.88 0.35 -1.98
C LEU A 107 -23.25 0.30 -2.70
N LEU A 108 -23.35 -0.48 -3.79
CA LEU A 108 -24.62 -0.69 -4.48
C LEU A 108 -25.63 -1.40 -3.56
N LEU A 109 -25.21 -2.45 -2.87
CA LEU A 109 -26.05 -3.17 -1.91
C LEU A 109 -26.53 -2.24 -0.78
N ALA A 110 -25.64 -1.42 -0.21
CA ALA A 110 -25.98 -0.45 0.82
C ALA A 110 -26.96 0.64 0.34
N ALA A 111 -26.95 0.93 -0.96
CA ALA A 111 -27.86 1.91 -1.57
C ALA A 111 -29.25 1.34 -1.91
N GLU A 112 -29.33 0.06 -2.28
CA GLU A 112 -30.56 -0.59 -2.75
C GLU A 112 -31.31 -1.35 -1.65
N SER A 113 -30.63 -1.79 -0.61
CA SER A 113 -31.20 -2.66 0.44
C SER A 113 -31.26 -1.94 1.78
N PRO A 114 -32.44 -1.48 2.22
CA PRO A 114 -32.59 -0.81 3.53
C PRO A 114 -32.17 -1.67 4.72
N ASP A 115 -32.25 -3.00 4.59
CA ASP A 115 -31.90 -3.97 5.62
C ASP A 115 -30.43 -4.45 5.53
N SER A 116 -29.62 -3.81 4.68
CA SER A 116 -28.20 -4.12 4.56
C SER A 116 -27.44 -3.83 5.86
N ASP A 117 -26.51 -4.72 6.22
CA ASP A 117 -25.55 -4.47 7.31
C ASP A 117 -24.63 -3.27 7.05
N TYR A 118 -24.48 -2.86 5.78
CA TYR A 118 -23.67 -1.72 5.37
C TYR A 118 -24.49 -0.44 5.26
N THR A 119 -23.89 0.67 5.68
CA THR A 119 -24.52 1.99 5.62
C THR A 119 -23.59 3.03 5.01
N ILE A 120 -24.18 4.05 4.37
CA ILE A 120 -23.44 5.19 3.83
C ILE A 120 -23.08 6.12 4.99
N LYS A 121 -21.80 6.14 5.39
CA LYS A 121 -21.30 6.91 6.55
C LYS A 121 -20.85 8.32 6.18
N ASP A 122 -20.11 8.49 5.06
CA ASP A 122 -19.61 9.80 4.65
C ASP A 122 -20.33 10.38 3.45
N ILE A 123 -21.35 11.20 3.73
CA ILE A 123 -22.16 11.86 2.70
C ILE A 123 -21.36 12.94 1.95
N ASN A 124 -20.39 13.59 2.60
CA ASN A 124 -19.57 14.63 1.96
C ASN A 124 -18.63 13.98 0.93
N LYS A 125 -18.04 12.85 1.29
CA LYS A 125 -17.22 12.05 0.39
C LYS A 125 -18.06 11.54 -0.79
N LEU A 126 -19.25 11.01 -0.53
CA LEU A 126 -20.18 10.57 -1.57
C LEU A 126 -20.47 11.69 -2.59
N LYS A 127 -20.79 12.88 -2.12
CA LYS A 127 -21.05 14.03 -3.00
C LYS A 127 -19.84 14.43 -3.84
N LYS A 128 -18.63 14.41 -3.25
CA LYS A 128 -17.38 14.71 -3.98
C LYS A 128 -17.12 13.68 -5.09
N VAL A 129 -17.28 12.40 -4.78
CA VAL A 129 -17.09 11.32 -5.78
C VAL A 129 -18.17 11.40 -6.86
N ALA A 130 -19.42 11.66 -6.50
CA ALA A 130 -20.52 11.86 -7.46
C ALA A 130 -20.19 12.98 -8.45
N LEU A 131 -19.73 14.13 -7.96
CA LEU A 131 -19.32 15.26 -8.82
C LEU A 131 -18.12 14.88 -9.71
N ALA A 132 -17.14 14.14 -9.18
CA ALA A 132 -16.02 13.63 -9.97
C ALA A 132 -16.50 12.68 -11.09
N PHE A 133 -17.57 11.96 -10.88
CA PHE A 133 -18.21 11.10 -11.90
C PHE A 133 -19.19 11.85 -12.82
N GLY A 134 -19.43 13.14 -12.58
CA GLY A 134 -20.40 13.93 -13.35
C GLY A 134 -21.86 13.61 -13.00
N ILE A 135 -22.10 13.13 -11.77
CA ILE A 135 -23.42 12.81 -11.24
C ILE A 135 -23.98 14.03 -10.50
N GLU A 136 -25.23 14.40 -10.79
CA GLU A 136 -25.90 15.48 -10.10
C GLU A 136 -26.28 15.07 -8.68
N VAL A 137 -26.05 15.99 -7.71
CA VAL A 137 -26.28 15.72 -6.27
C VAL A 137 -27.39 16.57 -5.66
N LYS A 138 -27.89 17.60 -6.41
CA LYS A 138 -28.87 18.55 -5.89
C LYS A 138 -30.24 17.86 -5.74
N ASP A 139 -30.91 18.09 -4.62
CA ASP A 139 -32.26 17.61 -4.31
C ASP A 139 -32.44 16.08 -4.42
N ARG A 140 -31.38 15.31 -4.15
CA ARG A 140 -31.35 13.85 -4.19
C ARG A 140 -31.01 13.22 -2.83
N THR A 141 -31.57 12.04 -2.57
CA THR A 141 -31.22 11.26 -1.37
C THR A 141 -29.82 10.67 -1.48
N LYS A 142 -29.20 10.38 -0.34
CA LYS A 142 -27.86 9.77 -0.32
C LYS A 142 -27.86 8.39 -0.98
N GLU A 143 -28.94 7.63 -0.84
CA GLU A 143 -29.09 6.30 -1.45
C GLU A 143 -29.14 6.39 -2.98
N ALA A 144 -29.94 7.33 -3.52
CA ALA A 144 -30.01 7.54 -4.97
C ALA A 144 -28.67 8.00 -5.57
N ILE A 145 -27.92 8.85 -4.87
CA ILE A 145 -26.58 9.27 -5.29
C ILE A 145 -25.60 8.10 -5.20
N ALA A 146 -25.64 7.32 -4.11
CA ALA A 146 -24.74 6.19 -3.90
C ALA A 146 -24.98 5.08 -4.92
N LYS A 147 -26.21 4.81 -5.29
CA LYS A 147 -26.57 3.88 -6.37
C LYS A 147 -25.89 4.28 -7.67
N ASP A 148 -26.11 5.53 -8.13
CA ASP A 148 -25.51 6.00 -9.38
C ASP A 148 -23.97 5.98 -9.32
N VAL A 149 -23.36 6.34 -8.17
CA VAL A 149 -21.92 6.27 -7.97
C VAL A 149 -21.41 4.84 -8.08
N ALA A 150 -22.09 3.87 -7.44
CA ALA A 150 -21.71 2.46 -7.48
C ALA A 150 -21.84 1.88 -8.90
N GLU A 151 -22.97 2.14 -9.58
CA GLU A 151 -23.20 1.71 -10.97
C GLU A 151 -22.16 2.31 -11.92
N LYS A 152 -21.85 3.61 -11.76
CA LYS A 152 -20.83 4.29 -12.56
C LYS A 152 -19.43 3.73 -12.31
N ALA A 153 -19.10 3.45 -11.04
CA ALA A 153 -17.84 2.80 -10.67
C ALA A 153 -17.74 1.41 -11.33
N LEU A 154 -18.80 0.59 -11.26
CA LEU A 154 -18.84 -0.73 -11.90
C LEU A 154 -18.70 -0.66 -13.42
N GLN A 155 -19.25 0.37 -14.07
CA GLN A 155 -19.06 0.59 -15.51
C GLN A 155 -17.60 0.82 -15.89
N ASN A 156 -16.77 1.44 -15.02
CA ASN A 156 -15.36 1.66 -15.31
C ASN A 156 -14.56 0.34 -15.44
N PHE A 157 -15.02 -0.75 -14.85
CA PHE A 157 -14.34 -2.06 -15.01
C PHE A 157 -14.56 -2.62 -16.42
N GLY A 158 -15.80 -2.63 -16.90
CA GLY A 158 -16.19 -3.25 -18.17
C GLY A 158 -16.17 -2.33 -19.40
N ARG A 159 -15.85 -1.05 -19.23
CA ARG A 159 -15.84 -0.07 -20.32
C ARG A 159 -14.85 -0.48 -21.42
N GLN A 160 -15.26 -0.33 -22.69
CA GLN A 160 -14.47 -0.71 -23.85
C GLN A 160 -13.81 0.48 -24.54
N GLU A 161 -14.40 1.65 -24.47
CA GLU A 161 -13.95 2.90 -25.11
C GLU A 161 -14.08 4.10 -24.17
N GLY A 162 -13.46 5.21 -24.53
CA GLY A 162 -13.42 6.43 -23.74
C GLY A 162 -12.31 6.40 -22.69
N GLU A 163 -12.52 7.05 -21.57
CA GLU A 163 -11.58 7.13 -20.44
C GLU A 163 -12.30 6.79 -19.14
N ILE A 164 -11.61 6.15 -18.20
CA ILE A 164 -12.14 5.93 -16.84
C ILE A 164 -12.33 7.26 -16.11
N ASP A 165 -13.32 7.34 -15.27
CA ASP A 165 -13.83 8.63 -14.77
C ASP A 165 -12.85 9.40 -13.90
N PHE A 166 -12.05 8.74 -13.06
CA PHE A 166 -11.09 9.41 -12.17
C PHE A 166 -9.86 10.00 -12.86
N VAL A 167 -9.59 9.68 -14.13
CA VAL A 167 -8.53 10.34 -14.92
C VAL A 167 -8.67 11.86 -14.91
N ARG A 168 -9.90 12.38 -14.85
CA ARG A 168 -10.18 13.82 -14.79
C ARG A 168 -9.66 14.53 -13.54
N LEU A 169 -9.29 13.80 -12.48
CA LEU A 169 -8.70 14.37 -11.27
C LEU A 169 -7.21 14.68 -11.43
N ALA A 170 -6.56 14.10 -12.45
CA ALA A 170 -5.17 14.40 -12.77
C ALA A 170 -5.04 15.83 -13.34
N PRO A 171 -3.88 16.51 -13.21
CA PRO A 171 -3.64 17.78 -13.85
C PRO A 171 -3.87 17.72 -15.37
N GLU A 172 -4.45 18.77 -15.94
CA GLU A 172 -4.82 18.81 -17.37
C GLU A 172 -3.63 18.51 -18.29
N LYS A 173 -2.45 19.05 -17.98
CA LYS A 173 -1.21 18.79 -18.71
C LYS A 173 -0.87 17.30 -18.71
N ARG A 174 -1.13 16.60 -17.60
CA ARG A 174 -0.93 15.14 -17.46
C ARG A 174 -1.94 14.35 -18.30
N GLN A 175 -3.22 14.70 -18.24
CA GLN A 175 -4.26 14.07 -19.05
C GLN A 175 -3.96 14.21 -20.55
N ASN A 176 -3.56 15.41 -20.99
CA ASN A 176 -3.20 15.67 -22.40
C ASN A 176 -1.99 14.84 -22.85
N LEU A 177 -0.98 14.69 -21.99
CA LEU A 177 0.16 13.82 -22.28
C LEU A 177 -0.29 12.35 -22.45
N TRP A 178 -1.13 11.83 -21.58
CA TRP A 178 -1.63 10.44 -21.69
C TRP A 178 -2.44 10.22 -22.97
N ARG A 179 -3.26 11.19 -23.39
CA ARG A 179 -3.99 11.14 -24.66
C ARG A 179 -3.05 11.17 -25.87
N GLN A 180 -2.04 12.04 -25.86
CA GLN A 180 -1.03 12.12 -26.93
C GLN A 180 -0.23 10.83 -27.08
N LEU A 181 0.07 10.14 -25.97
CA LEU A 181 0.79 8.87 -25.95
C LEU A 181 -0.12 7.67 -26.17
N ASP A 182 -1.42 7.87 -26.32
CA ASP A 182 -2.43 6.81 -26.39
C ASP A 182 -2.35 5.83 -25.20
N VAL A 183 -2.16 6.36 -23.97
CA VAL A 183 -2.09 5.58 -22.74
C VAL A 183 -3.16 5.95 -21.71
N ALA A 184 -4.10 6.83 -22.04
CA ALA A 184 -5.27 7.09 -21.22
C ALA A 184 -6.10 5.80 -21.10
N PRO A 185 -6.38 5.29 -19.87
CA PRO A 185 -7.04 3.99 -19.71
C PRO A 185 -8.53 4.08 -20.06
N ARG A 186 -9.01 3.10 -20.82
CA ARG A 186 -10.40 3.01 -21.32
C ARG A 186 -11.31 2.31 -20.32
N GLY A 187 -10.85 1.21 -19.77
CA GLY A 187 -11.57 0.40 -18.80
C GLY A 187 -10.61 -0.47 -18.00
N ILE A 188 -10.89 -0.68 -16.71
CA ILE A 188 -9.93 -1.31 -15.80
C ILE A 188 -9.61 -2.74 -16.23
N ASP A 189 -10.63 -3.59 -16.36
CA ASP A 189 -10.45 -4.99 -16.77
C ASP A 189 -10.01 -5.11 -18.23
N ARG A 190 -10.45 -4.19 -19.07
CA ARG A 190 -10.06 -4.13 -20.47
C ARG A 190 -8.55 -4.05 -20.66
N GLU A 191 -7.90 -3.16 -19.92
CA GLU A 191 -6.45 -2.98 -20.06
C GLU A 191 -5.68 -4.20 -19.54
N ILE A 192 -6.17 -4.85 -18.48
CA ILE A 192 -5.58 -6.08 -17.95
C ILE A 192 -5.69 -7.23 -18.96
N VAL A 193 -6.88 -7.43 -19.54
CA VAL A 193 -7.13 -8.47 -20.54
C VAL A 193 -6.28 -8.26 -21.79
N GLU A 194 -6.24 -7.02 -22.31
CA GLU A 194 -5.43 -6.69 -23.48
C GLU A 194 -3.93 -6.87 -23.21
N MET A 195 -3.44 -6.51 -22.01
CA MET A 195 -2.03 -6.75 -21.64
C MET A 195 -1.70 -8.24 -21.65
N MET A 196 -2.56 -9.08 -21.10
CA MET A 196 -2.38 -10.54 -21.12
C MET A 196 -2.34 -11.08 -22.55
N HIS A 197 -3.16 -10.56 -23.46
CA HIS A 197 -3.14 -10.91 -24.88
C HIS A 197 -1.87 -10.41 -25.57
N ARG A 198 -1.49 -9.13 -25.43
CA ARG A 198 -0.29 -8.57 -26.06
C ARG A 198 1.00 -9.32 -25.70
N THR A 199 1.10 -9.80 -24.47
CA THR A 199 2.26 -10.56 -23.98
C THR A 199 2.23 -12.04 -24.34
N ASN A 200 1.21 -12.50 -25.07
CA ASN A 200 1.14 -13.86 -25.59
C ASN A 200 2.15 -14.06 -26.73
N MET A 201 2.44 -15.34 -27.04
CA MET A 201 3.34 -15.67 -28.14
C MET A 201 2.74 -15.25 -29.48
N GLY A 202 3.53 -14.53 -30.29
CA GLY A 202 3.15 -14.13 -31.64
C GLY A 202 2.26 -12.89 -31.75
N VAL A 203 2.06 -12.11 -30.66
CA VAL A 203 1.21 -10.92 -30.68
C VAL A 203 2.04 -9.64 -30.76
N ASP A 204 2.62 -9.16 -29.66
CA ASP A 204 3.42 -7.94 -29.67
C ASP A 204 4.92 -8.25 -29.50
N HIS A 205 5.73 -7.70 -30.38
CA HIS A 205 7.18 -7.91 -30.41
C HIS A 205 7.97 -6.61 -30.26
N ASP A 206 7.28 -5.48 -30.11
CA ASP A 206 7.92 -4.21 -29.80
C ASP A 206 7.86 -3.95 -28.29
N TYR A 207 9.01 -4.02 -27.62
CA TYR A 207 9.09 -3.81 -26.19
C TYR A 207 8.63 -2.40 -25.78
N ARG A 208 8.77 -1.37 -26.63
CA ARG A 208 8.28 -0.01 -26.36
C ARG A 208 6.76 0.03 -26.39
N ASN A 209 6.16 -0.60 -27.38
CA ASN A 209 4.70 -0.71 -27.48
C ASN A 209 4.10 -1.52 -26.32
N ILE A 210 4.74 -2.62 -25.92
CA ILE A 210 4.36 -3.39 -24.71
C ILE A 210 4.41 -2.49 -23.47
N MET A 211 5.45 -1.66 -23.33
CA MET A 211 5.61 -0.78 -22.16
C MET A 211 4.68 0.41 -22.14
N LEU A 212 4.29 0.96 -23.30
CA LEU A 212 3.22 1.97 -23.34
C LEU A 212 1.88 1.39 -22.88
N HIS A 213 1.55 0.17 -23.31
CA HIS A 213 0.33 -0.47 -22.80
C HIS A 213 0.45 -0.90 -21.33
N ALA A 214 1.65 -1.27 -20.84
CA ALA A 214 1.88 -1.47 -19.41
C ALA A 214 1.62 -0.19 -18.60
N ALA A 215 2.02 0.98 -19.13
CA ALA A 215 1.69 2.26 -18.52
C ALA A 215 0.17 2.51 -18.49
N ARG A 216 -0.55 2.22 -19.58
CA ARG A 216 -2.02 2.29 -19.64
C ARG A 216 -2.67 1.38 -18.60
N THR A 217 -2.21 0.13 -18.50
CA THR A 217 -2.69 -0.86 -17.52
C THR A 217 -2.44 -0.40 -16.08
N ALA A 218 -1.26 0.14 -15.81
CA ALA A 218 -0.95 0.70 -14.49
C ALA A 218 -1.80 1.94 -14.15
N LEU A 219 -2.04 2.82 -15.13
CA LEU A 219 -2.95 3.98 -14.94
C LEU A 219 -4.38 3.52 -14.67
N ALA A 220 -4.84 2.42 -15.28
CA ALA A 220 -6.13 1.79 -14.99
C ALA A 220 -6.20 1.24 -13.56
N ASP A 221 -5.07 0.82 -12.98
CA ASP A 221 -4.98 0.49 -11.55
C ASP A 221 -5.04 1.76 -10.69
N GLY A 222 -4.06 2.66 -10.80
CA GLY A 222 -3.90 3.80 -9.89
C GLY A 222 -5.07 4.78 -9.93
N TRP A 223 -5.51 5.17 -11.13
CA TRP A 223 -6.64 6.09 -11.36
C TRP A 223 -7.98 5.38 -11.54
N GLY A 224 -8.01 4.06 -11.41
CA GLY A 224 -9.19 3.22 -11.58
C GLY A 224 -9.40 2.30 -10.38
N GLY A 225 -8.91 1.05 -10.44
CA GLY A 225 -9.19 0.01 -9.45
C GLY A 225 -8.85 0.41 -8.03
N SER A 226 -7.63 0.89 -7.78
CA SER A 226 -7.18 1.38 -6.47
C SER A 226 -7.97 2.60 -6.01
N MET A 227 -8.22 3.57 -6.91
CA MET A 227 -8.94 4.79 -6.53
C MET A 227 -10.42 4.51 -6.23
N ILE A 228 -11.08 3.65 -7.00
CA ILE A 228 -12.44 3.20 -6.70
C ILE A 228 -12.48 2.50 -5.34
N ALA A 229 -11.54 1.59 -5.06
CA ALA A 229 -11.45 0.94 -3.75
C ALA A 229 -11.38 1.97 -2.62
N THR A 230 -10.43 2.89 -2.68
CA THR A 230 -10.19 3.91 -1.65
C THR A 230 -11.36 4.87 -1.48
N GLU A 231 -11.86 5.45 -2.58
CA GLU A 231 -12.88 6.47 -2.51
C GLU A 231 -14.24 5.92 -2.04
N LEU A 232 -14.60 4.70 -2.49
CA LEU A 232 -15.89 4.10 -2.14
C LEU A 232 -15.89 3.47 -0.75
N GLN A 233 -14.76 2.90 -0.30
CA GLN A 233 -14.67 2.42 1.09
C GLN A 233 -14.71 3.59 2.09
N ASP A 234 -14.21 4.78 1.73
CA ASP A 234 -14.38 5.96 2.56
C ASP A 234 -15.87 6.40 2.66
N ILE A 235 -16.64 6.25 1.60
CA ILE A 235 -18.09 6.48 1.63
C ILE A 235 -18.78 5.52 2.60
N LEU A 236 -18.43 4.22 2.50
CA LEU A 236 -19.05 3.16 3.31
C LEU A 236 -18.61 3.19 4.77
N PHE A 237 -17.31 3.34 5.03
CA PHE A 237 -16.74 3.12 6.36
C PHE A 237 -16.30 4.39 7.06
N GLY A 238 -16.35 5.52 6.37
CA GLY A 238 -15.89 6.84 6.82
C GLY A 238 -14.50 7.19 6.32
N THR A 239 -14.33 8.45 5.90
CA THR A 239 -13.03 9.00 5.51
C THR A 239 -12.09 9.02 6.72
N PRO A 240 -10.90 8.41 6.65
CA PRO A 240 -9.96 8.39 7.75
C PRO A 240 -9.53 9.80 8.18
N SER A 241 -9.42 9.99 9.49
CA SER A 241 -8.83 11.17 10.12
C SER A 241 -7.81 10.74 11.17
N PRO A 242 -6.78 11.57 11.49
CA PRO A 242 -5.72 11.19 12.40
C PRO A 242 -6.23 10.68 13.74
N LEU A 243 -5.89 9.45 14.08
CA LEU A 243 -6.22 8.82 15.35
C LEU A 243 -5.05 7.98 15.88
N ARG A 244 -5.08 7.69 17.18
CA ARG A 244 -4.03 6.91 17.85
C ARG A 244 -4.32 5.41 17.74
N GLY A 245 -3.24 4.63 17.55
CA GLY A 245 -3.25 3.18 17.59
C GLY A 245 -1.98 2.62 18.22
N GLN A 246 -1.85 1.31 18.20
CA GLN A 246 -0.67 0.59 18.69
C GLN A 246 -0.22 -0.44 17.65
N VAL A 247 1.06 -0.78 17.67
CA VAL A 247 1.67 -1.71 16.72
C VAL A 247 2.69 -2.62 17.39
N ASN A 248 2.91 -3.79 16.82
CA ASN A 248 3.79 -4.88 17.13
C ASN A 248 3.15 -6.00 17.96
N LEU A 249 3.80 -7.16 18.04
CA LEU A 249 3.25 -8.39 18.67
C LEU A 249 2.79 -8.19 20.13
N GLY A 250 3.39 -7.25 20.85
CA GLY A 250 2.97 -6.90 22.22
C GLY A 250 1.56 -6.30 22.37
N VAL A 251 0.82 -6.14 21.26
CA VAL A 251 -0.60 -5.72 21.29
C VAL A 251 -1.54 -6.90 21.60
N LEU A 252 -1.08 -8.14 21.48
CA LEU A 252 -1.84 -9.33 21.85
C LEU A 252 -2.06 -9.37 23.36
N SER A 253 -3.12 -10.02 23.81
CA SER A 253 -3.53 -10.09 25.21
C SER A 253 -3.54 -11.53 25.71
N GLU A 254 -2.99 -11.74 26.91
CA GLU A 254 -3.08 -13.05 27.60
C GLU A 254 -4.51 -13.34 28.09
N ARG A 255 -5.30 -12.28 28.35
CA ARG A 255 -6.60 -12.39 29.04
C ARG A 255 -7.80 -12.31 28.10
N ASP A 256 -7.62 -11.78 26.89
CA ASP A 256 -8.70 -11.61 25.93
C ASP A 256 -8.61 -12.66 24.81
N VAL A 257 -9.74 -12.93 24.18
CA VAL A 257 -9.77 -13.69 22.93
C VAL A 257 -9.05 -12.86 21.86
N ASN A 258 -7.92 -13.34 21.35
CA ASN A 258 -7.20 -12.65 20.28
C ASN A 258 -7.67 -13.14 18.91
N ILE A 259 -8.19 -12.23 18.12
CA ILE A 259 -8.59 -12.47 16.74
C ILE A 259 -7.68 -11.64 15.84
N ILE A 260 -6.99 -12.30 14.90
CA ILE A 260 -6.20 -11.63 13.87
C ILE A 260 -7.00 -11.60 12.57
N VAL A 261 -7.21 -10.40 12.02
CA VAL A 261 -7.70 -10.21 10.65
C VAL A 261 -6.51 -9.97 9.72
N HIS A 262 -6.44 -10.72 8.61
CA HIS A 262 -5.29 -10.71 7.71
C HIS A 262 -5.70 -10.82 6.26
N GLY A 263 -5.25 -9.89 5.45
CA GLY A 263 -5.50 -9.83 4.01
C GLY A 263 -5.77 -8.42 3.51
N HIS A 264 -6.78 -8.27 2.63
CA HIS A 264 -7.01 -7.02 1.89
C HIS A 264 -8.50 -6.65 1.69
N GLU A 265 -9.46 -7.39 2.25
CA GLU A 265 -10.89 -7.10 2.09
C GLU A 265 -11.46 -6.34 3.30
N PRO A 266 -11.59 -4.99 3.22
CA PRO A 266 -12.09 -4.19 4.33
C PRO A 266 -13.58 -4.44 4.63
N VAL A 267 -14.35 -4.90 3.65
CA VAL A 267 -15.78 -5.19 3.76
C VAL A 267 -16.04 -6.22 4.87
N LEU A 268 -15.29 -7.32 4.90
CA LEU A 268 -15.37 -8.31 5.96
C LEU A 268 -14.83 -7.78 7.30
N SER A 269 -13.65 -7.13 7.27
CA SER A 269 -13.01 -6.70 8.52
C SER A 269 -13.83 -5.66 9.29
N GLU A 270 -14.55 -4.78 8.60
CA GLU A 270 -15.50 -3.85 9.24
C GLU A 270 -16.62 -4.59 9.98
N MET A 271 -17.15 -5.66 9.40
CA MET A 271 -18.18 -6.48 10.08
C MET A 271 -17.62 -7.28 11.25
N ILE A 272 -16.37 -7.74 11.17
CA ILE A 272 -15.70 -8.37 12.31
C ILE A 272 -15.49 -7.36 13.45
N VAL A 273 -15.15 -6.11 13.14
CA VAL A 273 -15.06 -5.03 14.14
C VAL A 273 -16.41 -4.83 14.85
N GLU A 274 -17.49 -4.83 14.10
CA GLU A 274 -18.85 -4.69 14.65
C GLU A 274 -19.22 -5.92 15.50
N ALA A 275 -18.99 -7.13 14.99
CA ALA A 275 -19.25 -8.38 15.70
C ALA A 275 -18.45 -8.50 17.02
N ALA A 276 -17.19 -8.04 17.04
CA ALA A 276 -16.36 -8.07 18.25
C ALA A 276 -16.89 -7.14 19.38
N ARG A 277 -17.78 -6.21 19.07
CA ARG A 277 -18.46 -5.31 20.02
C ARG A 277 -19.83 -5.83 20.46
N ASP A 278 -20.29 -6.95 19.91
CA ASP A 278 -21.58 -7.53 20.23
C ASP A 278 -21.64 -7.99 21.71
N LYS A 279 -22.70 -7.59 22.43
CA LYS A 279 -22.85 -7.88 23.86
C LYS A 279 -22.97 -9.35 24.18
N GLU A 280 -23.63 -10.14 23.32
CA GLU A 280 -23.80 -11.57 23.52
C GLU A 280 -22.45 -12.29 23.36
N LEU A 281 -21.65 -11.90 22.34
CA LEU A 281 -20.33 -12.46 22.11
C LEU A 281 -19.34 -12.07 23.21
N LEU A 282 -19.40 -10.82 23.71
CA LEU A 282 -18.60 -10.39 24.86
C LEU A 282 -18.96 -11.19 26.15
N ASN A 283 -20.26 -11.46 26.37
CA ASN A 283 -20.69 -12.29 27.49
C ASN A 283 -20.26 -13.77 27.32
N LEU A 284 -20.33 -14.28 26.10
CA LEU A 284 -19.84 -15.62 25.78
C LEU A 284 -18.32 -15.71 26.04
N ALA A 285 -17.53 -14.73 25.62
CA ALA A 285 -16.08 -14.68 25.90
C ALA A 285 -15.80 -14.76 27.41
N LYS A 286 -16.52 -13.96 28.21
CA LYS A 286 -16.41 -13.98 29.68
C LYS A 286 -16.79 -15.34 30.25
N SER A 287 -17.83 -16.00 29.74
CA SER A 287 -18.24 -17.33 30.17
C SER A 287 -17.20 -18.43 29.89
N LYS A 288 -16.33 -18.18 28.89
CA LYS A 288 -15.19 -19.04 28.53
C LYS A 288 -13.89 -18.69 29.27
N GLY A 289 -13.92 -17.71 30.17
CA GLY A 289 -12.79 -17.31 31.00
C GLY A 289 -11.97 -16.16 30.46
N ALA A 290 -12.34 -15.60 29.31
CA ALA A 290 -11.67 -14.40 28.75
C ALA A 290 -12.19 -13.12 29.42
N SER A 291 -11.36 -12.07 29.47
CA SER A 291 -11.78 -10.73 29.95
C SER A 291 -12.59 -9.98 28.88
N GLY A 292 -12.32 -10.22 27.62
CA GLY A 292 -12.96 -9.59 26.49
C GLY A 292 -12.50 -10.17 25.15
N ILE A 293 -12.64 -9.39 24.08
CA ILE A 293 -12.19 -9.71 22.73
C ILE A 293 -11.17 -8.66 22.30
N ASN A 294 -9.98 -9.10 21.97
CA ASN A 294 -8.91 -8.26 21.41
C ASN A 294 -8.79 -8.52 19.91
N LEU A 295 -9.21 -7.55 19.11
CA LEU A 295 -9.09 -7.61 17.66
C LEU A 295 -7.80 -6.90 17.25
N ALA A 296 -6.94 -7.59 16.53
CA ALA A 296 -5.73 -7.03 15.95
C ALA A 296 -5.62 -7.43 14.47
N GLY A 297 -4.76 -6.75 13.71
CA GLY A 297 -4.65 -7.05 12.30
C GLY A 297 -3.22 -7.25 11.83
N ILE A 298 -3.09 -7.79 10.62
CA ILE A 298 -1.83 -7.93 9.85
C ILE A 298 -2.07 -7.44 8.42
N CYS A 299 -1.06 -6.86 7.78
CA CYS A 299 -1.09 -6.37 6.40
C CYS A 299 -2.08 -5.21 6.14
N CYS A 300 -2.70 -5.21 4.94
CA CYS A 300 -3.52 -4.10 4.48
C CYS A 300 -4.86 -3.99 5.22
N THR A 301 -5.54 -5.11 5.48
CA THR A 301 -6.76 -5.10 6.29
C THR A 301 -6.54 -4.47 7.66
N ALA A 302 -5.38 -4.75 8.29
CA ALA A 302 -5.01 -4.11 9.55
C ALA A 302 -4.90 -2.59 9.43
N ASN A 303 -4.29 -2.10 8.35
CA ASN A 303 -4.17 -0.67 8.11
C ASN A 303 -5.56 -0.02 7.96
N GLU A 304 -6.49 -0.68 7.26
CA GLU A 304 -7.85 -0.16 7.05
C GLU A 304 -8.62 0.00 8.38
N ILE A 305 -8.63 -1.04 9.22
CA ILE A 305 -9.32 -0.97 10.52
C ILE A 305 -8.61 -0.07 11.53
N LEU A 306 -7.27 0.06 11.45
CA LEU A 306 -6.53 1.03 12.26
C LEU A 306 -6.95 2.46 11.90
N LEU A 307 -6.96 2.81 10.61
CA LEU A 307 -7.25 4.17 10.14
C LEU A 307 -8.62 4.67 10.57
N ARG A 308 -9.59 3.78 10.77
CA ARG A 308 -10.98 4.13 11.10
C ARG A 308 -11.36 3.90 12.56
N HIS A 309 -10.77 2.88 13.17
CA HIS A 309 -11.16 2.44 14.52
C HIS A 309 -10.06 2.51 15.57
N GLY A 310 -8.82 2.81 15.19
CA GLY A 310 -7.67 2.82 16.10
C GLY A 310 -7.28 1.43 16.60
N LEU A 311 -7.72 0.37 15.93
CA LEU A 311 -7.42 -1.00 16.34
C LEU A 311 -5.93 -1.33 16.14
N PRO A 312 -5.36 -2.18 17.03
CA PRO A 312 -3.94 -2.45 16.99
C PRO A 312 -3.52 -3.30 15.78
N ILE A 313 -2.28 -3.12 15.36
CA ILE A 313 -1.63 -3.92 14.32
C ILE A 313 -0.61 -4.85 14.97
N ALA A 314 -0.78 -6.17 14.82
CA ALA A 314 0.15 -7.17 15.35
C ALA A 314 1.48 -7.21 14.56
N GLY A 315 1.45 -6.90 13.28
CA GLY A 315 2.65 -6.87 12.47
C GLY A 315 2.41 -6.69 10.97
N ASN A 316 3.49 -6.75 10.21
CA ASN A 316 3.46 -6.75 8.75
C ASN A 316 3.45 -8.18 8.18
N VAL A 317 3.51 -8.30 6.84
CA VAL A 317 3.41 -9.58 6.11
C VAL A 317 4.36 -10.67 6.60
N LEU A 318 5.57 -10.34 7.07
CA LEU A 318 6.52 -11.35 7.54
C LEU A 318 6.23 -11.85 8.97
N GLN A 319 5.35 -11.18 9.71
CA GLN A 319 5.02 -11.53 11.09
C GLN A 319 3.77 -12.43 11.21
N GLN A 320 3.13 -12.82 10.11
CA GLN A 320 1.90 -13.62 10.16
C GLN A 320 2.12 -15.00 10.82
N GLU A 321 3.18 -15.72 10.48
CA GLU A 321 3.54 -17.00 11.14
C GLU A 321 3.95 -16.77 12.61
N LEU A 322 4.70 -15.70 12.87
CA LEU A 322 5.19 -15.38 14.22
C LEU A 322 4.07 -14.95 15.18
N SER A 323 2.99 -14.37 14.67
CA SER A 323 1.83 -14.05 15.51
C SER A 323 1.16 -15.30 16.08
N MET A 324 1.02 -16.37 15.29
CA MET A 324 0.54 -17.68 15.75
C MET A 324 1.54 -18.31 16.74
N ALA A 325 2.83 -18.17 16.47
CA ALA A 325 3.90 -18.70 17.32
C ALA A 325 3.91 -18.11 18.74
N THR A 326 3.24 -16.98 18.99
CA THR A 326 3.02 -16.48 20.36
C THR A 326 2.20 -17.44 21.22
N GLY A 327 1.42 -18.34 20.61
CA GLY A 327 0.45 -19.20 21.29
C GLY A 327 -0.77 -18.46 21.85
N ALA A 328 -0.92 -17.17 21.52
CA ALA A 328 -1.99 -16.33 22.05
C ALA A 328 -3.15 -16.11 21.07
N VAL A 329 -2.98 -16.42 19.79
CA VAL A 329 -3.98 -16.17 18.75
C VAL A 329 -5.01 -17.28 18.71
N ASP A 330 -6.27 -16.98 19.01
CA ASP A 330 -7.34 -17.95 19.04
C ASP A 330 -7.92 -18.22 17.65
N ALA A 331 -8.02 -17.18 16.83
CA ALA A 331 -8.35 -17.33 15.42
C ALA A 331 -7.57 -16.34 14.55
N MET A 332 -7.18 -16.81 13.36
CA MET A 332 -6.67 -15.97 12.28
C MET A 332 -7.61 -16.05 11.08
N ILE A 333 -8.19 -14.92 10.73
CA ILE A 333 -9.14 -14.80 9.64
C ILE A 333 -8.37 -14.33 8.42
N VAL A 334 -8.41 -15.11 7.36
CA VAL A 334 -7.71 -14.78 6.10
C VAL A 334 -8.71 -14.63 4.96
N ASP A 335 -8.56 -13.54 4.24
CA ASP A 335 -9.38 -13.25 3.06
C ASP A 335 -8.60 -13.52 1.76
N VAL A 336 -7.96 -12.52 1.18
CA VAL A 336 -7.17 -12.62 -0.06
C VAL A 336 -5.89 -11.80 0.03
N GLN A 337 -4.88 -12.16 -0.77
CA GLN A 337 -3.60 -11.47 -0.99
C GLN A 337 -2.66 -11.44 0.22
N CYS A 338 -1.38 -11.60 -0.05
CA CYS A 338 -0.29 -11.61 0.93
C CYS A 338 -0.40 -12.68 2.03
N ILE A 339 -1.29 -13.64 1.90
CA ILE A 339 -1.48 -14.76 2.81
C ILE A 339 -0.48 -15.86 2.43
N MET A 340 0.31 -16.31 3.40
CA MET A 340 1.30 -17.36 3.14
C MET A 340 0.64 -18.74 3.09
N PRO A 341 0.90 -19.54 2.04
CA PRO A 341 0.40 -20.92 1.95
C PRO A 341 0.89 -21.86 3.07
N SER A 342 1.87 -21.46 3.86
CA SER A 342 2.41 -22.19 5.01
C SER A 342 1.56 -22.08 6.28
N LEU A 343 0.62 -21.14 6.34
CA LEU A 343 -0.17 -20.91 7.57
C LEU A 343 -0.92 -22.15 8.08
N PRO A 344 -1.51 -23.02 7.23
CA PRO A 344 -2.15 -24.25 7.69
C PRO A 344 -1.18 -25.18 8.41
N GLU A 345 0.07 -25.28 7.96
CA GLU A 345 1.09 -26.12 8.59
C GLU A 345 1.54 -25.52 9.93
N VAL A 346 1.81 -24.21 9.95
CA VAL A 346 2.19 -23.51 11.18
C VAL A 346 1.06 -23.61 12.23
N SER A 347 -0.21 -23.46 11.83
CA SER A 347 -1.35 -23.52 12.76
C SER A 347 -1.48 -24.88 13.47
N GLN A 348 -0.98 -25.98 12.89
CA GLN A 348 -1.01 -27.31 13.52
C GLN A 348 -0.12 -27.42 14.77
N HIS A 349 0.86 -26.53 14.92
CA HIS A 349 1.73 -26.48 16.09
C HIS A 349 1.14 -25.68 17.26
N TYR A 350 0.03 -24.98 17.02
CA TYR A 350 -0.63 -24.10 17.99
C TYR A 350 -2.13 -24.37 18.01
N HIS A 351 -2.86 -23.76 18.96
CA HIS A 351 -4.31 -23.90 19.02
C HIS A 351 -5.06 -23.01 18.02
N THR A 352 -4.35 -22.12 17.30
CA THR A 352 -4.95 -21.10 16.41
C THR A 352 -5.89 -21.73 15.38
N GLU A 353 -7.17 -21.37 15.40
CA GLU A 353 -8.11 -21.72 14.33
C GLU A 353 -7.85 -20.80 13.12
N LEU A 354 -7.44 -21.40 12.01
CA LEU A 354 -7.27 -20.68 10.75
C LEU A 354 -8.58 -20.74 9.95
N ILE A 355 -9.14 -19.59 9.56
CA ILE A 355 -10.43 -19.51 8.87
C ILE A 355 -10.26 -18.74 7.57
N THR A 356 -10.56 -19.37 6.43
CA THR A 356 -10.65 -18.71 5.13
C THR A 356 -12.07 -18.26 4.86
N THR A 357 -12.24 -17.09 4.24
CA THR A 357 -13.57 -16.47 4.03
C THR A 357 -13.88 -16.23 2.56
N SER A 358 -12.89 -15.92 1.74
CA SER A 358 -13.10 -15.65 0.33
C SER A 358 -13.08 -16.93 -0.51
N PRO A 359 -14.03 -17.13 -1.46
CA PRO A 359 -13.99 -18.27 -2.37
C PRO A 359 -12.76 -18.28 -3.28
N LYS A 360 -12.09 -17.14 -3.44
CA LYS A 360 -10.85 -16.96 -4.20
C LYS A 360 -9.60 -17.32 -3.40
N GLY A 361 -9.70 -17.37 -2.06
CA GLY A 361 -8.58 -17.52 -1.12
C GLY A 361 -8.65 -18.81 -0.27
N LYS A 362 -9.24 -19.90 -0.78
CA LYS A 362 -9.33 -21.16 -0.05
C LYS A 362 -7.96 -21.82 0.16
N MET A 363 -7.80 -22.45 1.32
CA MET A 363 -6.64 -23.28 1.66
C MET A 363 -7.08 -24.71 1.95
N GLU A 364 -6.25 -25.68 1.53
CA GLU A 364 -6.53 -27.10 1.78
C GLU A 364 -6.53 -27.39 3.28
N LYS A 365 -7.51 -28.17 3.75
CA LYS A 365 -7.68 -28.59 5.16
C LYS A 365 -7.91 -27.45 6.15
N VAL A 366 -8.24 -26.25 5.68
CA VAL A 366 -8.58 -25.09 6.51
C VAL A 366 -10.09 -24.90 6.51
N LYS A 367 -10.63 -24.53 7.65
CA LYS A 367 -12.04 -24.17 7.80
C LYS A 367 -12.39 -23.03 6.86
N HIS A 368 -13.46 -23.19 6.10
CA HIS A 368 -13.95 -22.16 5.19
C HIS A 368 -15.33 -21.71 5.61
N LEU A 369 -15.44 -20.47 6.03
CA LEU A 369 -16.71 -19.80 6.31
C LEU A 369 -16.94 -18.77 5.19
N PRO A 370 -17.73 -19.11 4.16
CA PRO A 370 -17.89 -18.23 3.01
C PRO A 370 -18.57 -16.92 3.42
N PHE A 371 -17.90 -15.82 3.11
CA PHE A 371 -18.41 -14.49 3.34
C PHE A 371 -19.20 -14.01 2.12
N SER A 372 -20.38 -13.45 2.36
CA SER A 372 -21.12 -12.67 1.38
C SER A 372 -21.65 -11.39 2.04
N GLU A 373 -21.76 -10.35 1.25
CA GLU A 373 -22.16 -9.02 1.70
C GLU A 373 -23.62 -9.00 2.18
N GLU A 374 -24.47 -9.90 1.69
CA GLU A 374 -25.89 -10.01 2.10
C GLU A 374 -26.07 -10.55 3.52
N ASN A 375 -25.11 -11.32 4.03
CA ASN A 375 -25.15 -11.93 5.36
C ASN A 375 -23.90 -11.58 6.16
N ALA A 376 -23.37 -10.41 5.99
CA ALA A 376 -22.04 -10.01 6.40
C ALA A 376 -21.87 -10.04 7.92
N LEU A 377 -22.76 -9.42 8.68
CA LEU A 377 -22.69 -9.37 10.14
C LEU A 377 -22.94 -10.74 10.78
N HIS A 378 -23.85 -11.53 10.20
CA HIS A 378 -24.11 -12.89 10.67
C HIS A 378 -22.85 -13.77 10.56
N THR A 379 -22.22 -13.79 9.38
CA THR A 379 -20.95 -14.54 9.17
C THR A 379 -19.83 -14.01 10.06
N ALA A 380 -19.72 -12.70 10.24
CA ALA A 380 -18.74 -12.11 11.16
C ALA A 380 -18.96 -12.56 12.62
N LYS A 381 -20.21 -12.65 13.08
CA LYS A 381 -20.55 -13.17 14.42
C LYS A 381 -20.23 -14.64 14.57
N GLU A 382 -20.44 -15.46 13.53
CA GLU A 382 -20.01 -16.87 13.54
C GLU A 382 -18.50 -16.99 13.67
N ILE A 383 -17.74 -16.22 12.90
CA ILE A 383 -16.28 -16.19 12.96
C ILE A 383 -15.78 -15.81 14.36
N VAL A 384 -16.33 -14.75 14.95
CA VAL A 384 -15.96 -14.31 16.30
C VAL A 384 -16.35 -15.36 17.35
N ARG A 385 -17.48 -16.03 17.20
CA ARG A 385 -17.92 -17.14 18.06
C ARG A 385 -16.93 -18.30 18.04
N GLU A 386 -16.45 -18.70 16.85
CA GLU A 386 -15.45 -19.76 16.72
C GLU A 386 -14.17 -19.43 17.48
N ALA A 387 -13.67 -18.19 17.34
CA ALA A 387 -12.50 -17.73 18.11
C ALA A 387 -12.71 -17.82 19.62
N ILE A 388 -13.91 -17.42 20.10
CA ILE A 388 -14.26 -17.48 21.53
C ILE A 388 -14.30 -18.94 22.02
N LEU A 389 -14.87 -19.84 21.22
CA LEU A 389 -14.95 -21.25 21.57
C LEU A 389 -13.57 -21.94 21.62
N ASN A 390 -12.62 -21.41 20.86
CA ASN A 390 -11.25 -21.90 20.82
C ASN A 390 -10.36 -21.35 21.96
N PHE A 391 -10.74 -20.27 22.62
CA PHE A 391 -9.96 -19.66 23.71
C PHE A 391 -9.54 -20.62 24.84
N PRO A 392 -10.41 -21.54 25.34
CA PRO A 392 -10.02 -22.51 26.40
C PRO A 392 -8.97 -23.53 25.96
N ASN A 393 -8.71 -23.66 24.66
CA ASN A 393 -7.74 -24.61 24.09
C ASN A 393 -6.31 -24.04 24.07
N ARG A 394 -6.08 -22.82 24.57
CA ARG A 394 -4.76 -22.23 24.67
C ARG A 394 -3.79 -23.09 25.45
N GLY A 395 -2.61 -23.31 24.87
CA GLY A 395 -1.48 -23.88 25.56
C GLY A 395 -0.61 -22.83 26.23
N GLN A 396 0.70 -22.98 26.07
CA GLN A 396 1.67 -21.99 26.54
C GLN A 396 1.62 -20.73 25.69
N VAL A 397 1.45 -19.60 26.35
CA VAL A 397 1.43 -18.26 25.73
C VAL A 397 2.76 -17.55 26.02
N ASP A 398 3.33 -16.93 24.99
CA ASP A 398 4.57 -16.17 25.09
C ASP A 398 4.51 -14.94 24.16
N ILE A 399 3.93 -13.86 24.68
CA ILE A 399 3.74 -12.61 23.96
C ILE A 399 4.93 -11.68 24.21
N PRO A 400 5.66 -11.24 23.17
CA PRO A 400 6.66 -10.18 23.31
C PRO A 400 6.04 -8.92 23.93
N LYS A 401 6.81 -8.23 24.78
CA LYS A 401 6.30 -7.04 25.50
C LYS A 401 6.32 -5.76 24.67
N GLU A 402 7.13 -5.72 23.63
CA GLU A 402 7.37 -4.53 22.84
C GLU A 402 6.14 -4.17 21.99
N LYS A 403 5.64 -2.97 22.21
CA LYS A 403 4.61 -2.30 21.40
C LYS A 403 4.87 -0.81 21.34
N MET A 404 4.45 -0.17 20.25
CA MET A 404 4.63 1.25 20.02
C MET A 404 3.30 1.93 19.73
N SER A 405 3.16 3.18 20.17
CA SER A 405 2.06 4.04 19.78
C SER A 405 2.36 4.68 18.41
N LEU A 406 1.30 4.95 17.67
CA LEU A 406 1.38 5.66 16.39
C LEU A 406 0.14 6.54 16.19
N ILE A 407 0.26 7.47 15.22
CA ILE A 407 -0.87 8.19 14.66
C ILE A 407 -1.00 7.79 13.20
N ALA A 408 -2.21 7.41 12.79
CA ALA A 408 -2.57 7.01 11.43
C ALA A 408 -3.89 7.67 11.01
N GLY A 409 -4.23 7.59 9.71
CA GLY A 409 -5.47 8.18 9.21
C GLY A 409 -5.27 9.49 8.44
N PHE A 410 -4.08 9.71 7.88
CA PHE A 410 -3.78 10.88 7.06
C PHE A 410 -4.31 10.67 5.63
N SER A 411 -5.65 10.72 5.46
CA SER A 411 -6.27 10.80 4.13
C SER A 411 -5.88 12.11 3.44
N HIS A 412 -6.08 12.20 2.12
CA HIS A 412 -5.81 13.45 1.41
C HIS A 412 -6.73 14.59 1.87
N GLU A 413 -7.95 14.30 2.32
CA GLU A 413 -8.82 15.26 2.98
C GLU A 413 -8.31 15.70 4.34
N ALA A 414 -7.83 14.76 5.15
CA ALA A 414 -7.26 15.07 6.46
C ALA A 414 -6.02 15.95 6.35
N ILE A 415 -5.13 15.68 5.38
CA ILE A 415 -3.96 16.52 5.10
C ILE A 415 -4.39 17.92 4.67
N ASN A 416 -5.33 18.02 3.74
CA ASN A 416 -5.90 19.27 3.27
C ASN A 416 -6.48 20.10 4.45
N TYR A 417 -7.28 19.45 5.30
CA TYR A 417 -7.91 20.07 6.46
C TYR A 417 -6.90 20.52 7.52
N MET A 418 -5.96 19.66 7.90
CA MET A 418 -4.95 19.95 8.92
C MET A 418 -4.03 21.11 8.55
N LEU A 419 -3.68 21.21 7.28
CA LEU A 419 -2.78 22.24 6.77
C LEU A 419 -3.50 23.56 6.51
N GLY A 420 -4.78 23.52 6.16
CA GLY A 420 -5.56 24.71 5.77
C GLY A 420 -6.59 25.18 6.80
N GLY A 421 -6.95 24.35 7.79
CA GLY A 421 -8.00 24.62 8.76
C GLY A 421 -9.42 24.52 8.19
N THR A 422 -10.43 24.68 9.07
CA THR A 422 -11.85 24.46 8.74
C THR A 422 -12.39 25.32 7.59
N PHE A 423 -11.89 26.55 7.48
CA PHE A 423 -12.41 27.54 6.52
C PHE A 423 -11.54 27.71 5.27
N ARG A 424 -10.34 27.11 5.26
CA ARG A 424 -9.36 27.26 4.18
C ARG A 424 -8.70 25.93 3.84
N GLY A 425 -9.45 24.83 3.86
CA GLY A 425 -8.94 23.52 3.45
C GLY A 425 -8.25 23.62 2.09
N SER A 426 -6.91 23.53 2.09
CA SER A 426 -6.08 23.75 0.91
C SER A 426 -4.68 23.18 1.12
N TYR A 427 -4.08 22.69 0.06
CA TYR A 427 -2.67 22.30 0.03
C TYR A 427 -1.71 23.50 -0.01
N THR A 428 -2.21 24.74 -0.09
CA THR A 428 -1.39 25.97 -0.09
C THR A 428 -0.37 26.01 1.03
N PRO A 429 -0.71 25.72 2.32
CA PRO A 429 0.30 25.74 3.39
C PRO A 429 1.42 24.70 3.21
N LEU A 430 1.14 23.55 2.60
CA LEU A 430 2.19 22.57 2.26
C LEU A 430 3.10 23.12 1.18
N ASN A 431 2.52 23.66 0.07
CA ASN A 431 3.27 24.25 -1.02
C ASN A 431 4.12 25.43 -0.54
N ASP A 432 3.58 26.31 0.30
CA ASP A 432 4.31 27.44 0.89
C ASP A 432 5.51 26.97 1.73
N ASN A 433 5.34 25.91 2.56
CA ASN A 433 6.45 25.35 3.32
C ASN A 433 7.50 24.70 2.42
N ILE A 434 7.11 24.15 1.26
CA ILE A 434 8.05 23.65 0.26
C ILE A 434 8.75 24.81 -0.46
N VAL A 435 8.03 25.83 -0.88
CA VAL A 435 8.60 27.00 -1.57
C VAL A 435 9.61 27.74 -0.69
N ASN A 436 9.29 27.93 0.59
CA ASN A 436 10.18 28.64 1.52
C ASN A 436 11.30 27.77 2.13
N GLY A 437 11.34 26.47 1.81
CA GLY A 437 12.43 25.56 2.17
C GLY A 437 12.36 24.93 3.56
N ARG A 438 11.28 25.10 4.32
CA ARG A 438 11.08 24.39 5.60
C ARG A 438 10.86 22.90 5.37
N ILE A 439 10.10 22.57 4.34
CA ILE A 439 9.98 21.22 3.79
C ILE A 439 10.70 21.25 2.44
N ARG A 440 11.68 20.37 2.23
CA ARG A 440 12.37 20.28 0.93
C ARG A 440 11.49 19.70 -0.16
N GLY A 441 10.62 18.77 0.20
CA GLY A 441 9.72 18.07 -0.69
C GLY A 441 9.01 16.95 0.05
N VAL A 442 8.31 16.10 -0.70
CA VAL A 442 7.59 14.96 -0.15
C VAL A 442 8.13 13.66 -0.73
N ALA A 443 8.32 12.66 0.11
CA ALA A 443 8.68 11.32 -0.33
C ALA A 443 7.61 10.30 0.09
N ALA A 444 7.18 9.45 -0.85
CA ALA A 444 6.40 8.27 -0.54
C ALA A 444 7.36 7.08 -0.31
N VAL A 445 7.35 6.49 0.89
CA VAL A 445 8.09 5.26 1.17
C VAL A 445 7.07 4.17 1.48
N VAL A 446 6.83 3.29 0.53
CA VAL A 446 5.70 2.36 0.54
C VAL A 446 6.14 0.92 0.24
N GLY A 447 5.21 0.00 0.18
CA GLY A 447 5.45 -1.37 -0.26
C GLY A 447 5.48 -2.39 0.86
N CYS A 448 6.02 -3.56 0.52
CA CYS A 448 5.99 -4.78 1.31
C CYS A 448 7.22 -4.89 2.23
N CYS A 449 7.38 -6.06 2.87
CA CYS A 449 8.61 -6.52 3.49
C CYS A 449 9.11 -7.80 2.79
N ASN A 450 10.41 -8.05 2.80
CA ASN A 450 11.01 -9.13 2.02
C ASN A 450 12.10 -9.87 2.82
N PRO A 451 12.04 -11.20 2.94
CA PRO A 451 13.03 -11.98 3.70
C PRO A 451 14.41 -12.07 3.03
N LYS A 452 14.58 -11.52 1.82
CA LYS A 452 15.89 -11.41 1.16
C LYS A 452 16.84 -10.42 1.85
N VAL A 453 16.32 -9.51 2.64
CA VAL A 453 17.06 -8.45 3.35
C VAL A 453 16.77 -8.53 4.85
N VAL A 454 17.51 -7.76 5.65
CA VAL A 454 17.18 -7.62 7.07
C VAL A 454 15.85 -6.90 7.19
N HIS A 455 14.86 -7.59 7.72
CA HIS A 455 13.47 -7.16 7.83
C HIS A 455 13.35 -5.79 8.50
N ASP A 456 12.57 -4.90 7.91
CA ASP A 456 12.28 -3.51 8.30
C ASP A 456 13.46 -2.52 8.15
N GLN A 457 14.69 -2.99 7.96
CA GLN A 457 15.87 -2.12 7.93
C GLN A 457 15.83 -1.13 6.77
N GLY A 458 15.39 -1.59 5.60
CA GLY A 458 15.30 -0.75 4.40
C GLY A 458 14.37 0.42 4.60
N HIS A 459 13.18 0.17 5.12
CA HIS A 459 12.17 1.19 5.39
C HIS A 459 12.64 2.20 6.42
N ILE A 460 13.08 1.72 7.57
CA ILE A 460 13.45 2.56 8.72
C ILE A 460 14.66 3.43 8.40
N SER A 461 15.71 2.84 7.81
CA SER A 461 16.92 3.60 7.47
C SER A 461 16.66 4.66 6.40
N LEU A 462 15.86 4.34 5.37
CA LEU A 462 15.51 5.29 4.32
C LEU A 462 14.69 6.46 4.88
N VAL A 463 13.66 6.17 5.66
CA VAL A 463 12.78 7.20 6.24
C VAL A 463 13.56 8.11 7.16
N GLN A 464 14.44 7.55 8.01
CA GLN A 464 15.28 8.35 8.92
C GLN A 464 16.15 9.35 8.17
N GLU A 465 16.81 8.93 7.07
CA GLU A 465 17.63 9.83 6.25
C GLU A 465 16.77 10.93 5.57
N LEU A 466 15.58 10.57 5.08
CA LEU A 466 14.71 11.54 4.41
C LEU A 466 14.19 12.60 5.37
N ILE A 467 13.66 12.22 6.55
CA ILE A 467 13.13 13.19 7.52
C ILE A 467 14.24 14.06 8.12
N ALA A 468 15.46 13.52 8.29
CA ALA A 468 16.63 14.29 8.73
C ALA A 468 17.04 15.37 7.72
N ASN A 469 16.68 15.20 6.44
CA ASN A 469 16.90 16.16 5.37
C ASN A 469 15.68 17.05 5.04
N ASP A 470 14.78 17.27 6.02
CA ASP A 470 13.58 18.10 5.88
C ASP A 470 12.60 17.63 4.79
N ILE A 471 12.55 16.34 4.49
CA ILE A 471 11.59 15.74 3.56
C ILE A 471 10.44 15.13 4.36
N LEU A 472 9.22 15.59 4.11
CA LEU A 472 8.01 14.99 4.68
C LEU A 472 7.79 13.61 4.05
N VAL A 473 7.58 12.59 4.88
CA VAL A 473 7.38 11.23 4.38
C VAL A 473 5.90 10.84 4.50
N VAL A 474 5.35 10.24 3.45
CA VAL A 474 4.02 9.60 3.44
C VAL A 474 4.18 8.11 3.23
N GLN A 475 3.38 7.31 3.93
CA GLN A 475 3.51 5.86 3.94
C GLN A 475 2.17 5.15 3.84
N THR A 476 2.23 3.94 3.27
CA THR A 476 1.11 2.98 3.20
C THR A 476 1.62 1.56 3.43
N GLY A 477 0.71 0.65 3.76
CA GLY A 477 0.97 -0.79 3.82
C GLY A 477 2.03 -1.20 4.84
N CYS A 478 2.81 -2.23 4.51
CA CYS A 478 3.82 -2.80 5.43
C CYS A 478 4.96 -1.83 5.77
N SER A 479 5.29 -0.89 4.88
CA SER A 479 6.28 0.15 5.13
C SER A 479 5.88 1.06 6.30
N ALA A 480 4.61 1.45 6.37
CA ALA A 480 4.09 2.23 7.48
C ALA A 480 4.16 1.46 8.81
N ILE A 481 3.84 0.15 8.78
CA ILE A 481 3.94 -0.72 9.97
C ILE A 481 5.40 -0.80 10.46
N ALA A 482 6.36 -0.98 9.56
CA ALA A 482 7.78 -1.02 9.90
C ALA A 482 8.24 0.26 10.61
N CYS A 483 7.90 1.42 10.07
CA CYS A 483 8.26 2.72 10.65
C CYS A 483 7.46 3.05 11.92
N ALA A 484 6.23 2.56 12.04
CA ALA A 484 5.44 2.66 13.28
C ALA A 484 6.11 1.89 14.42
N LYS A 485 6.59 0.67 14.18
CA LYS A 485 7.36 -0.12 15.17
C LYS A 485 8.65 0.59 15.61
N ALA A 486 9.25 1.40 14.72
CA ALA A 486 10.41 2.23 15.05
C ALA A 486 10.06 3.56 15.77
N GLY A 487 8.78 3.86 15.95
CA GLY A 487 8.29 5.05 16.64
C GLY A 487 8.31 6.33 15.80
N PHE A 488 8.40 6.23 14.46
CA PHE A 488 8.46 7.41 13.59
C PHE A 488 7.11 8.09 13.34
N LEU A 489 6.00 7.41 13.65
CA LEU A 489 4.65 7.89 13.40
C LEU A 489 4.03 8.60 14.63
N THR A 490 4.84 9.31 15.38
CA THR A 490 4.41 10.14 16.51
C THR A 490 4.99 11.56 16.37
N PRO A 491 4.32 12.62 16.90
CA PRO A 491 4.84 13.98 16.84
C PRO A 491 6.21 14.13 17.53
N GLU A 492 6.45 13.36 18.61
CA GLU A 492 7.70 13.38 19.36
C GLU A 492 8.90 12.93 18.52
N SER A 493 8.65 12.08 17.53
CA SER A 493 9.70 11.60 16.60
C SER A 493 10.28 12.74 15.75
N ALA A 494 9.51 13.79 15.47
CA ALA A 494 10.00 14.97 14.76
C ALA A 494 11.13 15.68 15.54
N VAL A 495 11.00 15.77 16.85
CA VAL A 495 12.03 16.39 17.71
C VAL A 495 13.32 15.60 17.66
N LYS A 496 13.22 14.29 17.61
CA LYS A 496 14.38 13.37 17.69
C LYS A 496 15.09 13.16 16.35
N TYR A 497 14.34 13.11 15.24
CA TYR A 497 14.85 12.61 13.97
C TYR A 497 14.73 13.59 12.81
N ALA A 498 13.78 14.53 12.84
CA ALA A 498 13.56 15.45 11.72
C ALA A 498 14.60 16.59 11.68
N GLY A 499 14.90 17.04 10.47
CA GLY A 499 15.65 18.27 10.25
C GLY A 499 14.95 19.48 10.84
N LYS A 500 15.64 20.62 10.86
CA LYS A 500 15.15 21.84 11.53
C LYS A 500 13.81 22.33 10.96
N GLY A 501 13.72 22.39 9.62
CA GLY A 501 12.54 22.93 8.95
C GLY A 501 11.31 22.05 9.13
N LEU A 502 11.44 20.74 8.89
CA LEU A 502 10.35 19.78 9.06
C LEU A 502 9.90 19.70 10.53
N ARG A 503 10.84 19.74 11.48
CA ARG A 503 10.53 19.77 12.92
C ARG A 503 9.67 20.97 13.30
N GLU A 504 9.98 22.16 12.77
CA GLU A 504 9.20 23.36 13.01
C GLU A 504 7.77 23.24 12.48
N VAL A 505 7.61 22.68 11.27
CA VAL A 505 6.28 22.44 10.69
C VAL A 505 5.49 21.40 11.50
N CYS A 506 6.13 20.28 11.85
CA CYS A 506 5.50 19.24 12.68
C CYS A 506 5.03 19.79 14.03
N ALA A 507 5.86 20.62 14.69
CA ALA A 507 5.50 21.24 15.97
C ALA A 507 4.33 22.23 15.83
N ALA A 508 4.32 23.02 14.75
CA ALA A 508 3.27 24.01 14.50
C ALA A 508 1.90 23.38 14.19
N VAL A 509 1.90 22.22 13.53
CA VAL A 509 0.68 21.50 13.12
C VAL A 509 0.27 20.44 14.16
N GLY A 510 1.19 19.95 14.98
CA GLY A 510 0.97 18.83 15.89
C GLY A 510 0.98 17.46 15.18
N MET A 511 1.73 17.34 14.08
CA MET A 511 1.77 16.11 13.27
C MET A 511 3.12 15.37 13.37
N PRO A 512 3.18 14.05 13.09
CA PRO A 512 4.44 13.34 12.93
C PRO A 512 5.16 13.73 11.61
N PRO A 513 6.47 13.49 11.51
CA PRO A 513 7.22 13.71 10.25
C PRO A 513 6.96 12.63 9.20
N VAL A 514 6.25 11.56 9.59
CA VAL A 514 5.86 10.43 8.74
C VAL A 514 4.35 10.22 8.88
N LEU A 515 3.63 10.34 7.75
CA LEU A 515 2.17 10.28 7.70
C LEU A 515 1.72 8.93 7.18
N HIS A 516 0.93 8.20 7.95
CA HIS A 516 0.34 6.92 7.56
C HIS A 516 -1.01 7.16 6.86
N SER A 517 -1.08 6.91 5.55
CA SER A 517 -2.23 7.21 4.69
C SER A 517 -3.12 6.00 4.39
N GLY A 518 -2.73 4.77 4.77
CA GLY A 518 -3.57 3.59 4.59
C GLY A 518 -2.90 2.34 4.07
N SER A 519 -3.67 1.53 3.37
CA SER A 519 -3.28 0.26 2.76
C SER A 519 -2.62 0.44 1.37
N CYS A 520 -2.39 -0.67 0.66
CA CYS A 520 -1.78 -0.62 -0.69
C CYS A 520 -2.65 0.12 -1.71
N VAL A 521 -3.99 -0.03 -1.68
CA VAL A 521 -4.89 0.69 -2.60
C VAL A 521 -4.90 2.19 -2.31
N ASP A 522 -4.66 2.59 -1.06
CA ASP A 522 -4.62 3.98 -0.61
C ASP A 522 -3.40 4.78 -1.12
N ASN A 523 -2.49 4.15 -1.86
CA ASN A 523 -1.54 4.89 -2.68
C ASN A 523 -2.25 5.79 -3.71
N SER A 524 -3.50 5.51 -4.07
CA SER A 524 -4.35 6.38 -4.89
C SER A 524 -4.64 7.74 -4.21
N ARG A 525 -4.69 7.81 -2.88
CA ARG A 525 -4.78 9.08 -2.12
C ARG A 525 -3.61 10.00 -2.43
N LEU A 526 -2.42 9.42 -2.63
CA LEU A 526 -1.21 10.18 -2.94
C LEU A 526 -1.28 10.78 -4.35
N LEU A 527 -1.93 10.10 -5.31
CA LEU A 527 -2.17 10.67 -6.66
C LEU A 527 -3.07 11.90 -6.58
N ILE A 528 -4.13 11.85 -5.76
CA ILE A 528 -5.01 13.01 -5.54
C ILE A 528 -4.24 14.12 -4.83
N ALA A 529 -3.46 13.82 -3.80
CA ALA A 529 -2.65 14.80 -3.09
C ALA A 529 -1.66 15.51 -4.02
N LEU A 530 -0.98 14.78 -4.91
CA LEU A 530 -0.09 15.35 -5.92
C LEU A 530 -0.85 16.26 -6.89
N SER A 531 -2.03 15.86 -7.32
CA SER A 531 -2.89 16.69 -8.20
C SER A 531 -3.34 17.97 -7.50
N GLU A 532 -3.71 17.91 -6.24
CA GLU A 532 -4.07 19.10 -5.44
C GLU A 532 -2.86 20.01 -5.19
N MET A 533 -1.65 19.48 -4.99
CA MET A 533 -0.43 20.28 -4.92
C MET A 533 -0.19 21.06 -6.22
N VAL A 534 -0.41 20.44 -7.38
CA VAL A 534 -0.31 21.14 -8.69
C VAL A 534 -1.41 22.21 -8.80
N LYS A 535 -2.65 21.87 -8.47
CA LYS A 535 -3.83 22.73 -8.59
C LYS A 535 -3.73 24.02 -7.76
N VAL A 536 -3.22 23.96 -6.54
CA VAL A 536 -3.02 25.15 -5.71
C VAL A 536 -1.86 26.02 -6.17
N GLY A 537 -1.00 25.50 -7.05
CA GLY A 537 0.08 26.26 -7.71
C GLY A 537 1.34 26.46 -6.90
N GLY A 538 2.29 27.20 -7.48
CA GLY A 538 3.59 27.53 -6.88
C GLY A 538 4.67 26.46 -7.03
N LEU A 539 4.33 25.24 -7.49
CA LEU A 539 5.25 24.12 -7.65
C LEU A 539 5.24 23.53 -9.08
N GLY A 540 4.79 24.30 -10.06
CA GLY A 540 4.67 23.88 -11.47
C GLY A 540 3.24 23.49 -11.85
N ASP A 541 3.06 23.07 -13.12
CA ASP A 541 1.77 22.81 -13.74
C ASP A 541 1.53 21.31 -13.99
N ASP A 542 2.44 20.46 -13.55
CA ASP A 542 2.38 19.01 -13.72
C ASP A 542 3.03 18.27 -12.56
N ILE A 543 2.55 17.05 -12.27
CA ILE A 543 3.10 16.17 -11.23
C ILE A 543 4.61 15.96 -11.41
N SER A 544 5.08 15.85 -12.66
CA SER A 544 6.52 15.65 -12.93
C SER A 544 7.41 16.85 -12.57
N GLU A 545 6.83 17.98 -12.27
CA GLU A 545 7.56 19.19 -11.88
C GLU A 545 7.71 19.31 -10.36
N LEU A 546 6.85 18.63 -9.61
CA LEU A 546 6.86 18.63 -8.14
C LEU A 546 8.19 18.11 -7.57
N PRO A 547 8.67 18.65 -6.43
CA PRO A 547 9.82 18.11 -5.68
C PRO A 547 9.41 16.88 -4.85
N VAL A 548 9.08 15.80 -5.54
CA VAL A 548 8.61 14.55 -4.94
C VAL A 548 9.35 13.33 -5.47
N ALA A 549 9.39 12.26 -4.67
CA ALA A 549 9.93 10.97 -5.07
C ALA A 549 9.20 9.82 -4.37
N GLY A 550 9.19 8.64 -4.97
CA GLY A 550 8.63 7.42 -4.39
C GLY A 550 9.70 6.34 -4.21
N ALA A 551 9.54 5.49 -3.19
CA ALA A 551 10.43 4.35 -2.95
C ALA A 551 9.67 3.12 -2.43
N ALA A 552 10.17 1.92 -2.80
CA ALA A 552 9.76 0.64 -2.25
C ALA A 552 11.03 -0.19 -1.90
N PRO A 553 11.65 0.04 -0.73
CA PRO A 553 12.96 -0.54 -0.40
C PRO A 553 12.92 -2.06 -0.21
N GLU A 554 11.81 -2.63 0.24
CA GLU A 554 11.67 -4.07 0.53
C GLU A 554 10.50 -4.71 -0.24
N TRP A 555 10.22 -4.24 -1.43
CA TRP A 555 9.10 -4.75 -2.24
C TRP A 555 9.17 -6.27 -2.49
N MET A 556 8.03 -6.93 -2.63
CA MET A 556 7.96 -8.37 -2.96
C MET A 556 6.86 -8.73 -3.95
N SER A 557 5.77 -7.97 -3.98
CA SER A 557 4.53 -8.31 -4.70
C SER A 557 4.44 -7.60 -6.05
N GLU A 558 3.78 -8.23 -6.99
CA GLU A 558 3.41 -7.65 -8.29
C GLU A 558 2.59 -6.37 -8.15
N LYS A 559 1.81 -6.24 -7.07
CA LYS A 559 1.12 -4.99 -6.71
C LYS A 559 2.08 -3.81 -6.58
N ALA A 560 3.26 -4.02 -5.98
CA ALA A 560 4.27 -2.98 -5.87
C ALA A 560 4.78 -2.54 -7.24
N ILE A 561 4.90 -3.46 -8.21
CA ILE A 561 5.30 -3.12 -9.58
C ILE A 561 4.22 -2.30 -10.28
N SER A 562 2.94 -2.66 -10.15
CA SER A 562 1.83 -1.87 -10.70
C SER A 562 1.77 -0.47 -10.08
N ILE A 563 1.86 -0.38 -8.74
CA ILE A 563 1.92 0.88 -8.00
C ILE A 563 3.08 1.75 -8.48
N GLY A 564 4.30 1.21 -8.51
CA GLY A 564 5.46 1.92 -9.01
C GLY A 564 5.28 2.42 -10.45
N HIS A 565 4.63 1.60 -11.29
CA HIS A 565 4.46 1.93 -12.70
C HIS A 565 3.42 3.02 -12.92
N TYR A 566 2.30 3.04 -12.17
CA TYR A 566 1.36 4.15 -12.30
C TYR A 566 1.91 5.47 -11.73
N PHE A 567 2.75 5.44 -10.70
CA PHE A 567 3.44 6.64 -10.24
C PHE A 567 4.43 7.16 -11.29
N VAL A 568 5.21 6.28 -11.91
CA VAL A 568 6.12 6.66 -13.01
C VAL A 568 5.36 7.21 -14.20
N ALA A 569 4.28 6.57 -14.63
CA ALA A 569 3.41 7.05 -15.71
C ALA A 569 2.68 8.36 -15.36
N SER A 570 2.50 8.64 -14.07
CA SER A 570 1.97 9.92 -13.56
C SER A 570 3.04 11.00 -13.35
N GLY A 571 4.32 10.72 -13.67
CA GLY A 571 5.39 11.73 -13.64
C GLY A 571 6.31 11.67 -12.41
N VAL A 572 6.18 10.68 -11.53
CA VAL A 572 6.98 10.56 -10.30
C VAL A 572 8.25 9.74 -10.54
N PHE A 573 9.38 10.19 -10.00
CA PHE A 573 10.56 9.32 -9.85
C PHE A 573 10.31 8.29 -8.77
N THR A 574 10.40 6.99 -9.10
CA THR A 574 10.14 5.88 -8.19
C THR A 574 11.32 4.93 -8.17
N ILE A 575 11.91 4.66 -6.98
CA ILE A 575 13.09 3.84 -6.81
C ILE A 575 12.79 2.60 -5.95
N PHE A 576 13.23 1.42 -6.43
CA PHE A 576 13.01 0.15 -5.76
C PHE A 576 14.32 -0.42 -5.21
N GLY A 577 14.24 -1.01 -4.01
CA GLY A 577 15.33 -1.81 -3.41
C GLY A 577 15.32 -3.25 -3.95
N ILE A 578 16.24 -4.08 -3.46
CA ILE A 578 16.34 -5.53 -3.76
C ILE A 578 16.60 -5.84 -5.24
N GLY A 579 16.50 -4.88 -6.14
CA GLY A 579 16.60 -5.03 -7.59
C GLY A 579 15.24 -5.13 -8.28
N LEU A 580 15.27 -5.08 -9.61
CA LEU A 580 14.11 -5.29 -10.48
C LEU A 580 14.46 -6.39 -11.50
N PRO A 581 13.51 -7.25 -11.91
CA PRO A 581 13.75 -8.34 -12.86
C PRO A 581 13.83 -7.82 -14.30
N VAL A 582 14.64 -6.79 -14.54
CA VAL A 582 14.77 -6.09 -15.83
C VAL A 582 16.22 -6.02 -16.32
N ARG A 583 17.17 -6.38 -15.48
CA ARG A 583 18.62 -6.24 -15.78
C ARG A 583 19.15 -7.24 -16.81
N GLY A 584 18.34 -8.19 -17.24
CA GLY A 584 18.69 -9.16 -18.27
C GLY A 584 18.86 -8.57 -19.66
N SER A 585 18.25 -7.41 -19.95
CA SER A 585 18.43 -6.65 -21.19
C SER A 585 18.95 -5.26 -20.91
N GLU A 586 20.10 -4.89 -21.50
CA GLU A 586 20.63 -3.52 -21.41
C GLU A 586 19.72 -2.53 -22.12
N ILE A 587 19.23 -2.89 -23.31
CA ILE A 587 18.30 -2.07 -24.10
C ILE A 587 17.04 -1.76 -23.28
N PHE A 588 16.44 -2.79 -22.68
CA PHE A 588 15.25 -2.58 -21.85
C PHE A 588 15.57 -1.80 -20.57
N SER A 589 16.72 -2.05 -19.94
CA SER A 589 17.15 -1.29 -18.75
C SER A 589 17.35 0.20 -19.07
N GLU A 590 17.94 0.53 -20.23
CA GLU A 590 18.07 1.90 -20.66
C GLU A 590 16.71 2.55 -20.92
N HIS A 591 15.80 1.83 -21.57
CA HIS A 591 14.44 2.28 -21.81
C HIS A 591 13.71 2.66 -20.50
N ILE A 592 13.65 1.74 -19.52
CA ILE A 592 12.88 1.96 -18.30
C ILE A 592 13.54 2.98 -17.34
N PHE A 593 14.87 3.02 -17.25
CA PHE A 593 15.59 3.90 -16.32
C PHE A 593 15.91 5.29 -16.88
N LYS A 594 15.90 5.49 -18.22
CA LYS A 594 16.27 6.77 -18.84
C LYS A 594 15.23 7.30 -19.84
N GLU A 595 14.76 6.46 -20.79
CA GLU A 595 13.86 6.95 -21.84
C GLU A 595 12.46 7.26 -21.30
N PHE A 596 11.97 6.53 -20.32
CA PHE A 596 10.69 6.79 -19.65
C PHE A 596 10.62 8.22 -19.04
N GLU A 597 11.74 8.75 -18.52
CA GLU A 597 11.78 10.13 -18.03
C GLU A 597 11.47 11.15 -19.13
N LYS A 598 11.92 10.89 -20.36
CA LYS A 598 11.63 11.77 -21.52
C LYS A 598 10.17 11.68 -21.94
N THR A 599 9.58 10.50 -21.82
CA THR A 599 8.20 10.20 -22.26
C THR A 599 7.18 10.69 -21.24
N PHE A 600 7.36 10.33 -19.96
CA PHE A 600 6.37 10.54 -18.89
C PHE A 600 6.77 11.63 -17.88
N GLY A 601 8.00 12.11 -17.90
CA GLY A 601 8.55 12.99 -16.86
C GLY A 601 8.87 12.29 -15.55
N GLY A 602 8.37 11.06 -15.35
CA GLY A 602 8.72 10.14 -14.28
C GLY A 602 9.67 9.06 -14.75
N LYS A 603 10.38 8.42 -13.83
CA LYS A 603 11.30 7.34 -14.15
C LYS A 603 11.40 6.29 -13.05
N TRP A 604 11.84 5.12 -13.44
CA TRP A 604 12.25 4.07 -12.52
C TRP A 604 13.68 4.27 -12.02
N GLY A 605 13.93 3.82 -10.79
CA GLY A 605 15.25 3.60 -10.23
C GLY A 605 15.33 2.23 -9.55
N ALA A 606 16.54 1.69 -9.42
CA ALA A 606 16.81 0.46 -8.70
C ALA A 606 18.14 0.57 -7.95
N GLU A 607 18.10 0.57 -6.63
CA GLU A 607 19.26 0.66 -5.75
C GLU A 607 19.02 -0.14 -4.46
N SER A 608 19.90 -1.08 -4.18
CA SER A 608 19.81 -1.93 -2.98
C SER A 608 20.49 -1.33 -1.74
N ASP A 609 21.43 -0.42 -1.92
CA ASP A 609 22.04 0.34 -0.84
C ASP A 609 21.11 1.48 -0.42
N VAL A 610 20.60 1.40 0.80
CA VAL A 610 19.59 2.33 1.31
C VAL A 610 20.11 3.78 1.40
N ARG A 611 21.39 3.98 1.72
CA ARG A 611 21.98 5.32 1.77
C ARG A 611 22.11 5.94 0.39
N LYS A 612 22.53 5.14 -0.60
CA LYS A 612 22.56 5.60 -2.00
C LYS A 612 21.15 5.88 -2.52
N MET A 613 20.18 5.06 -2.13
CA MET A 613 18.76 5.29 -2.44
C MET A 613 18.30 6.63 -1.87
N ALA A 614 18.55 6.89 -0.59
CA ALA A 614 18.20 8.16 0.06
C ALA A 614 18.84 9.36 -0.65
N ASN A 615 20.17 9.30 -0.90
CA ASN A 615 20.88 10.36 -1.61
C ASN A 615 20.30 10.61 -3.00
N THR A 616 19.97 9.54 -3.75
CA THR A 616 19.38 9.67 -5.09
C THR A 616 18.02 10.35 -5.04
N MET A 617 17.18 10.05 -4.04
CA MET A 617 15.87 10.70 -3.84
C MET A 617 16.04 12.18 -3.45
N ILE A 618 16.94 12.48 -2.51
CA ILE A 618 17.25 13.84 -2.06
C ILE A 618 17.77 14.68 -3.21
N ASP A 619 18.70 14.16 -4.00
CA ASP A 619 19.26 14.84 -5.18
C ASP A 619 18.18 15.09 -6.23
N HIS A 620 17.28 14.13 -6.45
CA HIS A 620 16.15 14.31 -7.36
C HIS A 620 15.23 15.45 -6.90
N ILE A 621 14.84 15.46 -5.63
CA ILE A 621 14.01 16.53 -5.03
C ILE A 621 14.73 17.89 -5.16
N ASN A 622 16.01 17.96 -4.80
CA ASN A 622 16.79 19.20 -4.91
C ASN A 622 16.90 19.69 -6.37
N LYS A 623 17.06 18.77 -7.33
CA LYS A 623 17.05 19.10 -8.76
C LYS A 623 15.72 19.70 -9.22
N LYS A 624 14.59 19.18 -8.73
CA LYS A 624 13.26 19.75 -9.00
C LYS A 624 13.12 21.13 -8.37
N ARG A 625 13.53 21.31 -7.11
CA ARG A 625 13.56 22.60 -6.44
C ARG A 625 14.36 23.65 -7.23
N LYS A 626 15.55 23.26 -7.72
CA LYS A 626 16.40 24.15 -8.54
C LYS A 626 15.71 24.55 -9.85
N LYS A 627 15.02 23.64 -10.52
CA LYS A 627 14.25 23.93 -11.74
C LYS A 627 13.11 24.92 -11.48
N LEU A 628 12.49 24.85 -10.30
CA LEU A 628 11.44 25.76 -9.87
C LEU A 628 11.98 27.09 -9.31
N GLY A 629 13.30 27.27 -9.20
CA GLY A 629 13.91 28.48 -8.64
C GLY A 629 13.68 28.66 -7.12
N ILE A 630 13.39 27.56 -6.40
CA ILE A 630 13.12 27.55 -4.95
C ILE A 630 14.21 26.84 -4.14
N ASP A 631 15.39 26.69 -4.72
CA ASP A 631 16.55 26.02 -4.09
C ASP A 631 17.28 26.89 -3.06
N LYS A 632 17.08 28.20 -3.06
CA LYS A 632 17.67 29.12 -2.08
C LYS A 632 16.78 29.27 -0.87
N GLU A 633 17.35 29.12 0.32
CA GLU A 633 16.66 29.47 1.56
C GLU A 633 16.26 30.96 1.52
N LYS A 634 14.97 31.22 1.60
CA LYS A 634 14.49 32.60 1.81
C LYS A 634 14.81 32.96 3.25
N LYS A 635 15.55 34.06 3.46
CA LYS A 635 15.79 34.60 4.80
C LYS A 635 14.44 34.77 5.50
N ARG A 636 14.29 34.12 6.64
CA ARG A 636 13.06 34.21 7.43
C ARG A 636 12.98 35.61 8.02
N VAL A 637 12.06 36.40 7.54
CA VAL A 637 11.65 37.63 8.24
C VAL A 637 10.53 37.19 9.20
N LEU A 638 10.86 37.07 10.48
CA LEU A 638 9.84 36.97 11.54
C LEU A 638 9.28 38.40 11.70
N TYR A 639 8.13 38.62 11.07
CA TYR A 639 7.38 39.84 11.33
C TYR A 639 6.82 39.77 12.76
N ASP A 640 7.36 40.60 13.67
CA ASP A 640 6.70 40.87 14.93
C ASP A 640 5.43 41.70 14.71
N MET A 641 4.70 41.96 15.78
CA MET A 641 3.43 42.70 15.69
C MET A 641 3.62 44.14 15.20
N GLU A 642 4.78 44.73 15.44
CA GLU A 642 5.13 46.09 15.00
C GLU A 642 5.40 46.11 13.50
N MET A 643 6.22 45.21 12.98
CA MET A 643 6.47 45.02 11.54
C MET A 643 5.19 44.68 10.75
N ARG A 644 4.22 43.97 11.36
CA ARG A 644 2.93 43.70 10.72
C ARG A 644 2.07 44.93 10.59
N ARG A 645 2.08 45.81 11.57
CA ARG A 645 1.36 47.10 11.53
C ARG A 645 1.92 48.00 10.42
N ASP A 646 3.24 48.01 10.24
CA ASP A 646 3.90 48.80 9.20
C ASP A 646 3.63 48.32 7.78
N LEU A 647 3.17 47.03 7.61
CA LEU A 647 2.74 46.46 6.33
C LEU A 647 1.26 46.74 5.99
N GLU A 648 0.45 47.15 6.99
CA GLU A 648 -0.97 47.47 6.83
C GLU A 648 -1.20 48.97 6.57
N LEU A 649 -0.14 49.78 6.58
CA LEU A 649 -0.12 51.20 6.21
C LEU A 649 0.49 51.37 4.79
#